data_c6d289b64e888356527c7be308754fb8
#
_entry.id   c6d289b64e888356527c7be308754fb8
#
_cell.length_a   1.000
_cell.length_b   1.000
_cell.length_c   1.000
_cell.angle_alpha   90.00
_cell.angle_beta   90.00
_cell.angle_gamma   90.00
#
_symmetry.space_group_name_H-M   'P 1'
#
loop_
_entity.id
_entity.type
_entity.pdbx_description
1 polymer ?
#
loop_
_entity_poly.entity_id
_entity_poly.type
_entity_poly.pdbx_seq_one_letter_code
_entity_poly.pdbx_strand_id
1 'polypeptide(L)'
;MSSSTINAISNRLSLRTPQRESLEILAKLIEELDLSKDADLDTGMKTVASLYPTFKEFERSFPSLCFALATGVGKTRLMGAFIVYLMREKGVKNFFVLAPNLTIYNKLMEDFGEPSHSKYVFKGISEFVSNPPTIITGENYQYQGGLFDDKEGVHINVFNISKINADTRGGKKPKIKRLSEYLGESYFGYLSNLDDLVILMDESHHYRADRGMEVINELNPILGLELTATPQVENGARTTKFKNVVYEYSLSKAIADGYVKEPCVATRKNFDASQYKNDPSRLDQIKIEDGVRIHEDTKVALDIYARNSKTSRVKPFILIVARDTVHASEIKSLIQSDSFFNGRYADKVIEVHSNQRGDEKDETIAELVSLEDPANTTEIVIHVNMLKEGWDVTNLYTIVPLRTAASMTLIEQTIGRGLRLPYGKRTGDEKVDRLTIVSHDKFQEVIDEANKPNSIIKQENIIEIDEQDIVQEKEVVTAQNKVEENFKVEAKAIEVLESVEEKVTATAVLDAKRTILEVLQRPSSNVKRVQDLHSDEVKAIAIEKIKQNPILKSQLPVFQDEIIKQAEEVYESIVEEFIANIIEIPRITIAPSEEIKAGFNDFSLDVSSINYQPVAEEILVQKLRTSEQSTVTGHGRISIDRPENVIVSELMNFPEVDYDTQSELLFKLVSQLLEKFNTTLQDKNDVMNVIQYYSKDIAKAIYTQMQDHHYCEAPTFEQVSIKPFVAIEPHNITKYKEDDVHDLRDTIEPTSDIPKKIFSGFSKACHNLYKFDSKTEKDFGIILEQDVTVQKWLRPAHNQFNILWGRARNQYEPDFIVETEDAIYMVETKAERDIETDEVQEKKSAAIKYCEYANKYTKESGGKVWKYVIIPHTKVKFNNDLSYFLRGL
;
A
#
# COMPACT_ATOMS: atom_id res chain seq x y z
N MET A 1 4.49 -14.43 27.12
CA MET A 1 4.96 -15.03 25.84
C MET A 1 4.03 -14.66 24.69
N SER A 2 2.74 -14.73 24.82
CA SER A 2 1.76 -14.43 23.73
C SER A 2 1.96 -13.02 23.07
N SER A 3 2.23 -11.99 23.85
CA SER A 3 2.39 -10.61 23.31
C SER A 3 3.63 -10.43 22.43
N SER A 4 4.76 -11.04 22.77
CA SER A 4 6.00 -10.96 21.97
C SER A 4 5.85 -11.70 20.64
N THR A 5 5.19 -12.85 20.65
CA THR A 5 4.91 -13.64 19.44
C THR A 5 3.98 -12.88 18.50
N ILE A 6 2.93 -12.22 19.04
CA ILE A 6 2.02 -11.37 18.25
C ILE A 6 2.77 -10.20 17.61
N ASN A 7 3.62 -9.50 18.38
CA ASN A 7 4.41 -8.39 17.88
C ASN A 7 5.36 -8.85 16.75
N ALA A 8 6.07 -9.96 16.96
CA ALA A 8 6.97 -10.53 15.96
C ALA A 8 6.23 -10.88 14.67
N ILE A 9 5.08 -11.57 14.75
CA ILE A 9 4.27 -11.92 13.58
C ILE A 9 3.74 -10.65 12.90
N SER A 10 3.21 -9.70 13.67
CA SER A 10 2.65 -8.45 13.14
C SER A 10 3.68 -7.66 12.34
N ASN A 11 4.91 -7.52 12.86
CA ASN A 11 5.99 -6.81 12.19
C ASN A 11 6.49 -7.57 10.96
N ARG A 12 6.73 -8.89 11.10
CA ARG A 12 7.28 -9.71 10.01
C ARG A 12 6.33 -9.87 8.83
N LEU A 13 5.05 -9.97 9.10
CA LEU A 13 4.01 -10.06 8.07
C LEU A 13 3.42 -8.68 7.70
N SER A 14 3.87 -7.60 8.30
CA SER A 14 3.34 -6.24 8.11
C SER A 14 1.82 -6.22 8.24
N LEU A 15 1.30 -6.71 9.38
CA LEU A 15 -0.13 -6.80 9.62
C LEU A 15 -0.74 -5.41 9.77
N ARG A 16 -1.89 -5.22 9.15
CA ARG A 16 -2.75 -4.05 9.36
C ARG A 16 -3.45 -4.16 10.71
N THR A 17 -3.89 -3.03 11.25
CA THR A 17 -4.58 -2.97 12.56
C THR A 17 -5.66 -4.05 12.71
N PRO A 18 -6.64 -4.23 11.80
CA PRO A 18 -7.68 -5.25 11.98
C PRO A 18 -7.16 -6.69 11.89
N GLN A 19 -6.07 -6.94 11.19
CA GLN A 19 -5.43 -8.26 11.17
C GLN A 19 -4.72 -8.54 12.50
N ARG A 20 -4.05 -7.54 13.05
CA ARG A 20 -3.40 -7.63 14.36
C ARG A 20 -4.43 -7.83 15.47
N GLU A 21 -5.50 -7.04 15.49
CA GLU A 21 -6.59 -7.21 16.45
C GLU A 21 -7.21 -8.63 16.37
N SER A 22 -7.40 -9.15 15.15
CA SER A 22 -7.87 -10.53 14.95
C SER A 22 -6.90 -11.55 15.54
N LEU A 23 -5.59 -11.33 15.38
CA LEU A 23 -4.57 -12.21 15.95
C LEU A 23 -4.54 -12.14 17.49
N GLU A 24 -4.71 -10.97 18.07
CA GLU A 24 -4.81 -10.75 19.51
C GLU A 24 -6.05 -11.43 20.10
N ILE A 25 -7.18 -11.38 19.39
CA ILE A 25 -8.43 -12.06 19.76
C ILE A 25 -8.22 -13.57 19.73
N LEU A 26 -7.62 -14.11 18.64
CA LEU A 26 -7.31 -15.54 18.56
C LEU A 26 -6.40 -15.95 19.72
N ALA A 27 -5.33 -15.21 19.98
CA ALA A 27 -4.38 -15.50 21.04
C ALA A 27 -5.08 -15.62 22.40
N LYS A 28 -5.94 -14.65 22.73
CA LYS A 28 -6.71 -14.66 23.98
C LYS A 28 -7.66 -15.85 24.06
N LEU A 29 -8.34 -16.17 22.96
CA LEU A 29 -9.31 -17.27 22.95
C LEU A 29 -8.65 -18.65 23.08
N ILE A 30 -7.50 -18.87 22.44
CA ILE A 30 -6.82 -20.17 22.54
C ILE A 30 -6.07 -20.39 23.86
N GLU A 31 -5.89 -19.34 24.68
CA GLU A 31 -5.44 -19.49 26.06
C GLU A 31 -6.53 -20.06 26.96
N GLU A 32 -7.80 -19.74 26.67
CA GLU A 32 -8.96 -20.11 27.46
C GLU A 32 -9.68 -21.35 26.92
N LEU A 33 -9.49 -21.71 25.64
CA LEU A 33 -10.13 -22.88 25.02
C LEU A 33 -9.26 -24.12 25.13
N ASP A 34 -9.90 -25.23 25.43
CA ASP A 34 -9.27 -26.55 25.26
C ASP A 34 -9.25 -26.92 23.78
N LEU A 35 -8.05 -26.99 23.20
CA LEU A 35 -7.80 -27.36 21.81
C LEU A 35 -7.52 -28.87 21.71
N SER A 36 -8.47 -29.68 22.12
CA SER A 36 -8.44 -31.15 21.98
C SER A 36 -9.70 -31.64 21.29
N LYS A 37 -9.65 -32.85 20.73
CA LYS A 37 -10.79 -33.48 20.08
C LYS A 37 -11.91 -33.86 21.06
N ASP A 38 -11.58 -34.01 22.32
CA ASP A 38 -12.51 -34.34 23.40
C ASP A 38 -12.94 -33.12 24.21
N ALA A 39 -12.69 -31.90 23.70
CA ALA A 39 -13.01 -30.66 24.38
C ALA A 39 -14.51 -30.53 24.69
N ASP A 40 -14.84 -30.03 25.89
CA ASP A 40 -16.21 -29.69 26.25
C ASP A 40 -16.69 -28.41 25.55
N LEU A 41 -17.45 -28.61 24.47
CA LEU A 41 -17.95 -27.50 23.63
C LEU A 41 -18.87 -26.56 24.41
N ASP A 42 -19.65 -27.04 25.37
CA ASP A 42 -20.57 -26.21 26.17
C ASP A 42 -19.82 -25.27 27.10
N THR A 43 -18.75 -25.73 27.70
CA THR A 43 -17.85 -24.87 28.50
C THR A 43 -17.12 -23.87 27.60
N GLY A 44 -16.58 -24.32 26.46
CA GLY A 44 -15.95 -23.45 25.48
C GLY A 44 -16.87 -22.35 24.97
N MET A 45 -18.12 -22.67 24.62
CA MET A 45 -19.14 -21.69 24.18
C MET A 45 -19.41 -20.62 25.26
N LYS A 46 -19.57 -21.01 26.52
CA LYS A 46 -19.80 -20.07 27.62
C LYS A 46 -18.59 -19.13 27.79
N THR A 47 -17.40 -19.65 27.68
CA THR A 47 -16.16 -18.90 27.78
C THR A 47 -16.08 -17.85 26.67
N VAL A 48 -16.24 -18.24 25.40
CA VAL A 48 -16.20 -17.31 24.27
C VAL A 48 -17.33 -16.27 24.36
N ALA A 49 -18.56 -16.68 24.68
CA ALA A 49 -19.70 -15.77 24.80
C ALA A 49 -19.52 -14.73 25.93
N SER A 50 -18.80 -15.08 26.98
CA SER A 50 -18.49 -14.15 28.09
C SER A 50 -17.49 -13.04 27.66
N LEU A 51 -16.59 -13.36 26.72
CA LEU A 51 -15.55 -12.44 26.24
C LEU A 51 -16.02 -11.62 25.04
N TYR A 52 -16.86 -12.20 24.18
CA TYR A 52 -17.30 -11.59 22.93
C TYR A 52 -18.84 -11.65 22.79
N PRO A 53 -19.55 -10.55 23.05
CA PRO A 53 -21.04 -10.52 23.04
C PRO A 53 -21.68 -10.81 21.67
N THR A 54 -20.93 -10.66 20.57
CA THR A 54 -21.36 -11.00 19.21
C THR A 54 -21.45 -12.50 18.96
N PHE A 55 -20.68 -13.27 19.71
CA PHE A 55 -20.66 -14.73 19.65
C PHE A 55 -21.84 -15.32 20.42
N LYS A 56 -22.48 -16.35 19.86
CA LYS A 56 -23.62 -17.05 20.49
C LYS A 56 -23.41 -18.56 20.58
N GLU A 57 -22.90 -19.18 19.52
CA GLU A 57 -22.66 -20.62 19.44
C GLU A 57 -21.61 -20.91 18.34
N PHE A 58 -20.94 -22.06 18.44
CA PHE A 58 -19.91 -22.45 17.45
C PHE A 58 -20.47 -22.79 16.07
N GLU A 59 -21.77 -23.12 15.95
CA GLU A 59 -22.43 -23.53 14.69
C GLU A 59 -21.82 -24.78 14.03
N ARG A 60 -20.88 -25.45 14.68
CA ARG A 60 -20.20 -26.67 14.23
C ARG A 60 -20.01 -27.64 15.41
N SER A 61 -19.63 -28.86 15.07
CA SER A 61 -19.34 -29.90 16.08
C SER A 61 -17.95 -29.79 16.74
N PHE A 62 -17.26 -28.66 16.53
CA PHE A 62 -15.95 -28.31 17.07
C PHE A 62 -15.85 -26.80 17.31
N PRO A 63 -14.89 -26.32 18.11
CA PRO A 63 -14.67 -24.89 18.31
C PRO A 63 -14.44 -24.18 16.99
N SER A 64 -15.35 -23.28 16.58
CA SER A 64 -15.28 -22.53 15.33
C SER A 64 -15.50 -21.04 15.57
N LEU A 65 -14.55 -20.23 15.14
CA LEU A 65 -14.48 -18.80 15.37
C LEU A 65 -14.50 -18.05 14.05
N CYS A 66 -15.42 -17.10 13.88
CA CYS A 66 -15.55 -16.33 12.67
C CYS A 66 -14.98 -14.91 12.86
N PHE A 67 -14.06 -14.55 11.98
CA PHE A 67 -13.49 -13.22 11.82
C PHE A 67 -14.08 -12.59 10.56
N ALA A 68 -14.99 -11.66 10.74
CA ALA A 68 -15.65 -10.96 9.65
C ALA A 68 -14.82 -9.71 9.26
N LEU A 69 -14.05 -9.79 8.17
CA LEU A 69 -13.23 -8.69 7.69
C LEU A 69 -13.65 -8.29 6.29
N ALA A 70 -13.79 -6.99 6.06
CA ALA A 70 -14.09 -6.41 4.76
C ALA A 70 -13.12 -6.91 3.67
N THR A 71 -13.59 -6.90 2.42
CA THR A 71 -12.74 -7.17 1.26
C THR A 71 -11.58 -6.18 1.19
N GLY A 72 -10.42 -6.60 0.68
CA GLY A 72 -9.24 -5.73 0.55
C GLY A 72 -8.40 -5.53 1.82
N VAL A 73 -8.87 -5.96 2.99
CA VAL A 73 -8.13 -5.84 4.27
C VAL A 73 -6.99 -6.87 4.39
N GLY A 74 -7.04 -7.97 3.62
CA GLY A 74 -5.95 -8.96 3.54
C GLY A 74 -6.21 -10.24 4.35
N LYS A 75 -7.37 -10.88 4.16
CA LYS A 75 -7.74 -12.16 4.82
C LYS A 75 -6.70 -13.26 4.66
N THR A 76 -6.11 -13.42 3.46
CA THR A 76 -5.06 -14.44 3.21
C THR A 76 -3.82 -14.24 4.10
N ARG A 77 -3.39 -13.00 4.29
CA ARG A 77 -2.27 -12.67 5.18
C ARG A 77 -2.60 -12.98 6.65
N LEU A 78 -3.84 -12.75 7.05
CA LEU A 78 -4.31 -13.11 8.38
C LEU A 78 -4.32 -14.62 8.59
N MET A 79 -4.74 -15.42 7.57
CA MET A 79 -4.62 -16.88 7.66
C MET A 79 -3.17 -17.32 7.89
N GLY A 80 -2.22 -16.72 7.17
CA GLY A 80 -0.80 -16.97 7.41
C GLY A 80 -0.35 -16.60 8.82
N ALA A 81 -0.82 -15.48 9.36
CA ALA A 81 -0.55 -15.07 10.74
C ALA A 81 -1.11 -16.08 11.76
N PHE A 82 -2.32 -16.60 11.55
CA PHE A 82 -2.92 -17.64 12.37
C PHE A 82 -2.12 -18.94 12.34
N ILE A 83 -1.68 -19.38 11.16
CA ILE A 83 -0.84 -20.57 11.00
C ILE A 83 0.46 -20.43 11.79
N VAL A 84 1.17 -19.31 11.63
CA VAL A 84 2.44 -19.06 12.33
C VAL A 84 2.23 -19.00 13.85
N TYR A 85 1.15 -18.34 14.29
CA TYR A 85 0.87 -18.20 15.72
C TYR A 85 0.55 -19.54 16.38
N LEU A 86 -0.33 -20.34 15.78
CA LEU A 86 -0.72 -21.66 16.29
C LEU A 86 0.46 -22.64 16.27
N MET A 87 1.32 -22.57 15.24
CA MET A 87 2.55 -23.35 15.20
C MET A 87 3.48 -22.99 16.37
N ARG A 88 3.71 -21.70 16.61
CA ARG A 88 4.65 -21.23 17.65
C ARG A 88 4.15 -21.46 19.06
N GLU A 89 2.90 -21.14 19.33
CA GLU A 89 2.37 -21.14 20.71
C GLU A 89 1.71 -22.45 21.10
N LYS A 90 1.17 -23.21 20.14
CA LYS A 90 0.47 -24.48 20.42
C LYS A 90 1.11 -25.71 19.76
N GLY A 91 2.18 -25.52 18.97
CA GLY A 91 2.85 -26.61 18.29
C GLY A 91 2.02 -27.29 17.19
N VAL A 92 0.97 -26.59 16.68
CA VAL A 92 0.13 -27.11 15.60
C VAL A 92 0.93 -27.22 14.32
N LYS A 93 0.89 -28.39 13.68
CA LYS A 93 1.62 -28.67 12.44
C LYS A 93 0.71 -28.97 11.25
N ASN A 94 -0.53 -29.29 11.48
CA ASN A 94 -1.45 -29.74 10.45
C ASN A 94 -2.60 -28.75 10.24
N PHE A 95 -2.61 -28.12 9.07
CA PHE A 95 -3.62 -27.14 8.67
C PHE A 95 -4.37 -27.63 7.44
N PHE A 96 -5.69 -27.39 7.41
CA PHE A 96 -6.55 -27.69 6.29
C PHE A 96 -7.22 -26.40 5.81
N VAL A 97 -6.80 -25.88 4.68
CA VAL A 97 -7.28 -24.61 4.13
C VAL A 97 -8.30 -24.87 3.04
N LEU A 98 -9.51 -24.38 3.23
CA LEU A 98 -10.60 -24.53 2.28
C LEU A 98 -10.75 -23.28 1.40
N ALA A 99 -10.73 -23.50 0.08
CA ALA A 99 -11.04 -22.51 -0.93
C ALA A 99 -12.44 -22.74 -1.52
N PRO A 100 -13.26 -21.69 -1.72
CA PRO A 100 -14.62 -21.84 -2.25
C PRO A 100 -14.65 -22.18 -3.75
N ASN A 101 -13.63 -21.81 -4.51
CA ASN A 101 -13.53 -22.01 -5.94
C ASN A 101 -12.08 -22.15 -6.42
N LEU A 102 -11.91 -22.47 -7.70
CA LEU A 102 -10.59 -22.76 -8.29
C LEU A 102 -9.67 -21.52 -8.30
N THR A 103 -10.20 -20.34 -8.51
CA THR A 103 -9.41 -19.10 -8.55
C THR A 103 -8.79 -18.78 -7.19
N ILE A 104 -9.57 -18.87 -6.11
CA ILE A 104 -9.06 -18.67 -4.75
C ILE A 104 -8.10 -19.81 -4.39
N TYR A 105 -8.38 -21.05 -4.82
CA TYR A 105 -7.49 -22.19 -4.64
C TYR A 105 -6.12 -21.94 -5.28
N ASN A 106 -6.05 -21.54 -6.55
CA ASN A 106 -4.80 -21.27 -7.25
C ASN A 106 -4.02 -20.15 -6.57
N LYS A 107 -4.71 -19.09 -6.17
CA LYS A 107 -4.11 -17.98 -5.43
C LYS A 107 -3.52 -18.43 -4.09
N LEU A 108 -4.22 -19.26 -3.32
CA LEU A 108 -3.72 -19.78 -2.05
C LEU A 108 -2.49 -20.68 -2.25
N MET A 109 -2.45 -21.42 -3.37
CA MET A 109 -1.28 -22.22 -3.74
C MET A 109 -0.04 -21.36 -3.98
N GLU A 110 -0.19 -20.23 -4.68
CA GLU A 110 0.90 -19.26 -4.90
C GLU A 110 1.29 -18.55 -3.61
N ASP A 111 0.30 -18.03 -2.88
CA ASP A 111 0.50 -17.23 -1.68
C ASP A 111 1.12 -18.04 -0.51
N PHE A 112 0.85 -19.33 -0.40
CA PHE A 112 1.39 -20.19 0.68
C PHE A 112 2.54 -21.08 0.22
N GLY A 113 2.60 -21.47 -1.05
CA GLY A 113 3.48 -22.52 -1.54
C GLY A 113 4.69 -22.06 -2.36
N GLU A 114 4.73 -20.80 -2.82
CA GLU A 114 5.78 -20.35 -3.72
C GLU A 114 6.63 -19.20 -3.10
N PRO A 115 7.77 -19.54 -2.46
CA PRO A 115 8.62 -18.54 -1.78
C PRO A 115 9.16 -17.43 -2.69
N SER A 116 9.27 -17.66 -4.00
CA SER A 116 9.70 -16.67 -5.01
C SER A 116 8.59 -15.69 -5.38
N HIS A 117 7.33 -16.03 -5.09
CA HIS A 117 6.19 -15.19 -5.43
C HIS A 117 6.19 -13.89 -4.63
N SER A 118 5.87 -12.77 -5.28
CA SER A 118 5.87 -11.44 -4.65
C SER A 118 4.89 -11.32 -3.47
N LYS A 119 3.80 -12.08 -3.50
CA LYS A 119 2.74 -12.12 -2.49
C LYS A 119 2.87 -13.28 -1.49
N TYR A 120 3.99 -14.02 -1.51
CA TYR A 120 4.23 -15.11 -0.56
C TYR A 120 4.05 -14.65 0.88
N VAL A 121 3.12 -15.29 1.58
CA VAL A 121 2.63 -14.83 2.89
C VAL A 121 3.70 -14.94 3.98
N PHE A 122 4.54 -15.97 3.93
CA PHE A 122 5.50 -16.27 5.00
C PHE A 122 6.88 -15.64 4.79
N LYS A 123 6.99 -14.65 3.93
CA LYS A 123 8.26 -14.04 3.50
C LYS A 123 9.12 -13.46 4.65
N GLY A 124 8.57 -13.18 5.79
CA GLY A 124 9.32 -12.67 6.95
C GLY A 124 9.50 -13.70 8.07
N ILE A 125 9.02 -14.93 7.91
CA ILE A 125 9.02 -15.95 8.96
C ILE A 125 10.26 -16.83 8.83
N SER A 126 11.18 -16.71 9.78
CA SER A 126 12.49 -17.36 9.74
C SER A 126 12.40 -18.88 9.66
N GLU A 127 11.45 -19.49 10.37
CA GLU A 127 11.24 -20.94 10.37
C GLU A 127 10.86 -21.44 8.97
N PHE A 128 10.08 -20.64 8.22
CA PHE A 128 9.64 -21.03 6.87
C PHE A 128 10.59 -20.58 5.75
N VAL A 129 11.63 -19.82 6.06
CA VAL A 129 12.72 -19.55 5.13
C VAL A 129 13.63 -20.78 5.00
N SER A 130 13.93 -21.42 6.12
CA SER A 130 14.79 -22.63 6.15
C SER A 130 14.04 -23.93 5.90
N ASN A 131 12.77 -24.00 6.31
CA ASN A 131 11.92 -25.17 6.14
C ASN A 131 10.49 -24.72 5.77
N PRO A 132 10.23 -24.39 4.48
CA PRO A 132 8.91 -23.91 4.05
C PRO A 132 7.83 -24.96 4.31
N PRO A 133 6.58 -24.53 4.57
CA PRO A 133 5.47 -25.45 4.77
C PRO A 133 5.29 -26.37 3.56
N THR A 134 5.02 -27.64 3.82
CA THR A 134 4.67 -28.59 2.76
C THR A 134 3.23 -28.34 2.33
N ILE A 135 3.05 -28.00 1.05
CA ILE A 135 1.71 -27.79 0.48
C ILE A 135 1.18 -29.11 -0.10
N ILE A 136 0.06 -29.56 0.44
CA ILE A 136 -0.62 -30.78 0.05
C ILE A 136 -1.92 -30.43 -0.66
N THR A 137 -2.17 -31.04 -1.82
CA THR A 137 -3.33 -30.78 -2.66
C THR A 137 -4.08 -32.05 -3.00
N GLY A 138 -5.28 -31.94 -3.56
CA GLY A 138 -6.02 -33.08 -4.07
C GLY A 138 -5.34 -33.80 -5.24
N GLU A 139 -4.27 -33.22 -5.81
CA GLU A 139 -3.56 -33.78 -6.94
C GLU A 139 -2.26 -34.47 -6.53
N ASN A 140 -1.58 -33.96 -5.48
CA ASN A 140 -0.26 -34.44 -5.09
C ASN A 140 -0.25 -35.31 -3.83
N TYR A 141 -1.32 -35.38 -3.04
CA TYR A 141 -1.35 -36.16 -1.78
C TYR A 141 -1.05 -37.66 -1.98
N GLN A 142 -1.38 -38.22 -3.15
CA GLN A 142 -1.12 -39.64 -3.47
C GLN A 142 0.38 -39.96 -3.59
N TYR A 143 1.20 -38.95 -3.91
CA TYR A 143 2.63 -39.11 -4.15
C TYR A 143 3.49 -38.78 -2.94
N GLN A 144 2.87 -38.35 -1.85
CA GLN A 144 3.56 -37.88 -0.66
C GLN A 144 3.60 -38.89 0.49
N GLY A 145 3.39 -40.18 0.20
CA GLY A 145 3.30 -41.24 1.22
C GLY A 145 4.49 -41.37 2.16
N GLY A 146 5.66 -40.79 1.85
CA GLY A 146 6.80 -40.71 2.77
C GLY A 146 6.91 -39.42 3.55
N LEU A 147 6.20 -38.35 3.11
CA LEU A 147 6.19 -37.06 3.80
C LEU A 147 5.24 -36.99 4.99
N PHE A 148 4.25 -37.89 5.05
CA PHE A 148 3.36 -37.97 6.22
C PHE A 148 4.07 -38.50 7.47
N ASP A 149 5.26 -39.09 7.32
CA ASP A 149 6.13 -39.51 8.41
C ASP A 149 7.07 -38.40 8.91
N ASP A 150 7.13 -37.23 8.20
CA ASP A 150 7.90 -36.07 8.67
C ASP A 150 7.15 -35.37 9.80
N LYS A 151 7.39 -35.79 11.01
CA LYS A 151 6.81 -35.23 12.23
C LYS A 151 7.33 -33.84 12.58
N GLU A 152 8.29 -33.30 11.85
CA GLU A 152 8.92 -32.02 12.18
C GLU A 152 8.40 -30.83 11.31
N GLY A 153 7.90 -31.07 10.11
CA GLY A 153 7.40 -30.07 9.18
C GLY A 153 5.99 -29.57 9.45
N VAL A 154 5.65 -28.38 8.93
CA VAL A 154 4.28 -27.86 8.90
C VAL A 154 3.62 -28.27 7.58
N HIS A 155 2.43 -28.85 7.67
CA HIS A 155 1.65 -29.30 6.52
C HIS A 155 0.42 -28.40 6.31
N ILE A 156 0.32 -27.82 5.14
CA ILE A 156 -0.84 -27.00 4.74
C ILE A 156 -1.56 -27.72 3.60
N ASN A 157 -2.69 -28.31 3.92
CA ASN A 157 -3.54 -29.00 2.97
C ASN A 157 -4.50 -28.00 2.33
N VAL A 158 -4.35 -27.68 1.04
CA VAL A 158 -5.21 -26.70 0.35
C VAL A 158 -6.19 -27.43 -0.56
N PHE A 159 -7.46 -27.24 -0.33
CA PHE A 159 -8.52 -27.92 -1.08
C PHE A 159 -9.63 -26.99 -1.53
N ASN A 160 -10.11 -27.25 -2.76
CA ASN A 160 -11.31 -26.60 -3.28
C ASN A 160 -12.54 -27.42 -2.86
N ILE A 161 -13.55 -26.78 -2.21
CA ILE A 161 -14.76 -27.42 -1.75
C ILE A 161 -15.54 -28.12 -2.89
N SER A 162 -15.47 -27.61 -4.10
CA SER A 162 -16.11 -28.24 -5.27
C SER A 162 -15.56 -29.64 -5.55
N LYS A 163 -14.28 -29.89 -5.25
CA LYS A 163 -13.66 -31.23 -5.39
C LYS A 163 -14.14 -32.17 -4.26
N ILE A 164 -14.49 -31.65 -3.09
CA ILE A 164 -15.05 -32.45 -1.99
C ILE A 164 -16.49 -32.87 -2.28
N ASN A 165 -17.27 -31.97 -2.89
CA ASN A 165 -18.70 -32.16 -3.13
C ASN A 165 -19.05 -32.76 -4.52
N ALA A 166 -18.10 -32.79 -5.46
CA ALA A 166 -18.35 -33.10 -6.86
C ALA A 166 -18.97 -34.49 -7.11
N ASP A 167 -18.80 -35.46 -6.23
CA ASP A 167 -19.21 -36.85 -6.39
C ASP A 167 -20.45 -37.28 -5.59
N THR A 168 -21.19 -36.32 -5.03
CA THR A 168 -22.41 -36.64 -4.22
C THR A 168 -23.66 -36.87 -5.07
N ARG A 169 -23.64 -36.57 -6.37
CA ARG A 169 -24.71 -36.87 -7.29
C ARG A 169 -24.81 -38.38 -7.55
N GLY A 170 -25.82 -39.04 -7.00
CA GLY A 170 -26.04 -40.47 -7.13
C GLY A 170 -25.78 -41.36 -5.93
N GLY A 171 -25.76 -40.80 -4.70
CA GLY A 171 -25.61 -41.56 -3.46
C GLY A 171 -24.21 -42.09 -3.20
N LYS A 172 -23.18 -41.63 -3.92
CA LYS A 172 -21.80 -42.04 -3.73
C LYS A 172 -21.14 -41.22 -2.63
N LYS A 173 -20.25 -41.81 -1.82
CA LYS A 173 -19.46 -41.11 -0.79
C LYS A 173 -18.63 -40.00 -1.39
N PRO A 174 -18.38 -38.91 -0.65
CA PRO A 174 -17.51 -37.83 -1.13
C PRO A 174 -16.17 -38.34 -1.65
N LYS A 175 -15.63 -37.71 -2.67
CA LYS A 175 -14.42 -38.13 -3.38
C LYS A 175 -13.24 -38.28 -2.44
N ILE A 176 -13.12 -37.39 -1.43
CA ILE A 176 -12.05 -37.43 -0.43
C ILE A 176 -12.08 -38.71 0.41
N LYS A 177 -13.26 -39.31 0.66
CA LYS A 177 -13.37 -40.61 1.36
C LYS A 177 -13.10 -41.80 0.49
N ARG A 178 -13.11 -41.66 -0.85
CA ARG A 178 -12.83 -42.72 -1.79
C ARG A 178 -11.37 -42.78 -2.21
N LEU A 179 -10.68 -41.75 -2.04
CA LEU A 179 -9.29 -41.67 -2.43
C LEU A 179 -8.43 -42.18 -1.31
N SER A 180 -8.16 -43.43 -1.45
CA SER A 180 -7.14 -43.97 -0.63
C SER A 180 -6.70 -45.23 -0.99
N GLU A 181 -5.85 -45.65 -0.72
CA GLU A 181 -5.37 -47.02 -0.71
C GLU A 181 -3.87 -47.01 -0.78
N TYR A 182 -3.26 -45.84 -0.83
CA TYR A 182 -1.82 -45.78 -0.83
C TYR A 182 -1.22 -46.12 0.56
N LEU A 183 -1.98 -45.91 1.62
CA LEU A 183 -1.59 -46.24 3.00
C LEU A 183 -2.54 -47.22 3.71
N GLY A 184 -3.56 -47.73 3.00
CA GLY A 184 -4.62 -48.54 3.63
C GLY A 184 -5.73 -47.73 4.32
N GLU A 185 -5.62 -46.39 4.32
CA GLU A 185 -6.63 -45.46 4.86
C GLU A 185 -7.06 -44.45 3.80
N SER A 186 -8.31 -43.97 3.87
CA SER A 186 -8.71 -42.84 3.05
C SER A 186 -8.00 -41.58 3.53
N TYR A 187 -7.65 -40.65 2.62
CA TYR A 187 -7.05 -39.37 2.98
C TYR A 187 -7.93 -38.61 3.97
N PHE A 188 -9.22 -38.76 3.86
CA PHE A 188 -10.16 -38.23 4.84
C PHE A 188 -9.97 -38.86 6.21
N GLY A 189 -9.81 -40.20 6.29
CA GLY A 189 -9.53 -40.93 7.53
C GLY A 189 -8.20 -40.49 8.14
N TYR A 190 -7.17 -40.28 7.31
CA TYR A 190 -5.89 -39.73 7.77
C TYR A 190 -6.07 -38.38 8.44
N LEU A 191 -6.71 -37.41 7.76
CA LEU A 191 -6.94 -36.06 8.29
C LEU A 191 -7.78 -36.07 9.57
N SER A 192 -8.84 -36.88 9.60
CA SER A 192 -9.73 -36.98 10.78
C SER A 192 -9.08 -37.64 12.01
N ASN A 193 -7.95 -38.36 11.82
CA ASN A 193 -7.22 -38.96 12.94
C ASN A 193 -6.05 -38.08 13.45
N LEU A 194 -5.73 -36.98 12.78
CA LEU A 194 -4.71 -36.04 13.26
C LEU A 194 -5.19 -35.36 14.56
N ASP A 195 -4.35 -35.38 15.58
CA ASP A 195 -4.69 -34.81 16.90
C ASP A 195 -4.61 -33.27 16.94
N ASP A 196 -3.94 -32.65 15.95
CA ASP A 196 -3.67 -31.22 15.88
C ASP A 196 -4.23 -30.53 14.60
N LEU A 197 -5.26 -31.13 13.98
CA LEU A 197 -5.84 -30.60 12.77
C LEU A 197 -6.58 -29.28 13.03
N VAL A 198 -6.16 -28.17 12.37
CA VAL A 198 -6.87 -26.88 12.36
C VAL A 198 -7.40 -26.60 10.97
N ILE A 199 -8.67 -26.19 10.88
CA ILE A 199 -9.29 -25.81 9.60
C ILE A 199 -9.33 -24.27 9.47
N LEU A 200 -8.90 -23.77 8.31
CA LEU A 200 -9.08 -22.38 7.91
C LEU A 200 -10.02 -22.32 6.70
N MET A 201 -11.06 -21.53 6.80
CA MET A 201 -12.11 -21.43 5.78
C MET A 201 -12.17 -20.00 5.21
N ASP A 202 -11.70 -19.82 3.95
CA ASP A 202 -11.88 -18.54 3.27
C ASP A 202 -13.28 -18.45 2.66
N GLU A 203 -13.90 -17.27 2.74
CA GLU A 203 -15.28 -16.99 2.34
C GLU A 203 -16.26 -18.02 2.91
N SER A 204 -16.25 -18.19 4.24
CA SER A 204 -16.91 -19.26 4.98
C SER A 204 -18.40 -19.36 4.78
N HIS A 205 -19.07 -18.32 4.27
CA HIS A 205 -20.50 -18.35 3.92
C HIS A 205 -20.84 -19.41 2.84
N HIS A 206 -19.86 -19.89 2.05
CA HIS A 206 -20.02 -20.97 1.07
C HIS A 206 -20.09 -22.36 1.68
N TYR A 207 -19.65 -22.52 2.91
CA TYR A 207 -19.57 -23.82 3.60
C TYR A 207 -20.74 -24.08 4.56
N ARG A 208 -21.82 -23.29 4.43
CA ARG A 208 -23.00 -23.36 5.28
C ARG A 208 -24.13 -24.22 4.69
N ALA A 209 -23.93 -24.80 3.50
CA ALA A 209 -24.87 -25.79 2.97
C ALA A 209 -24.75 -27.12 3.72
N ASP A 210 -25.86 -27.78 4.01
CA ASP A 210 -25.96 -28.96 4.90
C ASP A 210 -24.90 -30.04 4.62
N ARG A 211 -24.66 -30.37 3.36
CA ARG A 211 -23.69 -31.41 2.99
C ARG A 211 -22.21 -30.98 3.16
N GLY A 212 -21.91 -29.72 2.93
CA GLY A 212 -20.57 -29.17 3.18
C GLY A 212 -20.26 -29.17 4.66
N MET A 213 -21.25 -28.85 5.47
CA MET A 213 -21.18 -28.87 6.93
C MET A 213 -20.88 -30.26 7.48
N GLU A 214 -21.60 -31.31 6.98
CA GLU A 214 -21.41 -32.70 7.43
C GLU A 214 -19.95 -33.17 7.19
N VAL A 215 -19.40 -32.97 6.01
CA VAL A 215 -18.03 -33.41 5.69
C VAL A 215 -16.98 -32.69 6.55
N ILE A 216 -17.14 -31.40 6.78
CA ILE A 216 -16.23 -30.59 7.61
C ILE A 216 -16.34 -31.04 9.09
N ASN A 217 -17.54 -31.28 9.58
CA ASN A 217 -17.75 -31.78 10.94
C ASN A 217 -17.15 -33.20 11.14
N GLU A 218 -17.23 -34.09 10.14
CA GLU A 218 -16.64 -35.42 10.21
C GLU A 218 -15.10 -35.42 10.24
N LEU A 219 -14.42 -34.34 9.84
CA LEU A 219 -12.96 -34.17 9.98
C LEU A 219 -12.52 -34.05 11.44
N ASN A 220 -13.42 -33.65 12.30
CA ASN A 220 -13.20 -33.48 13.73
C ASN A 220 -11.91 -32.72 14.09
N PRO A 221 -11.76 -31.48 13.60
CA PRO A 221 -10.59 -30.65 13.91
C PRO A 221 -10.64 -30.14 15.35
N ILE A 222 -9.49 -29.75 15.88
CA ILE A 222 -9.41 -29.13 17.21
C ILE A 222 -9.87 -27.65 17.21
N LEU A 223 -9.82 -26.98 16.03
CA LEU A 223 -10.20 -25.57 15.87
C LEU A 223 -10.59 -25.31 14.42
N GLY A 224 -11.62 -24.49 14.23
CA GLY A 224 -11.99 -23.91 12.93
C GLY A 224 -11.90 -22.39 12.97
N LEU A 225 -11.20 -21.82 11.98
CA LEU A 225 -11.06 -20.38 11.80
C LEU A 225 -11.75 -19.98 10.50
N GLU A 226 -12.84 -19.25 10.63
CA GLU A 226 -13.69 -18.82 9.53
C GLU A 226 -13.39 -17.37 9.18
N LEU A 227 -13.11 -17.09 7.91
CA LEU A 227 -12.90 -15.75 7.40
C LEU A 227 -13.93 -15.43 6.32
N THR A 228 -14.59 -14.29 6.44
CA THR A 228 -15.57 -13.83 5.45
C THR A 228 -15.70 -12.31 5.49
N ALA A 229 -16.12 -11.71 4.37
CA ALA A 229 -16.53 -10.30 4.37
C ALA A 229 -18.01 -10.13 4.74
N THR A 230 -18.80 -11.18 4.55
CA THR A 230 -20.25 -11.19 4.78
C THR A 230 -20.62 -12.33 5.73
N PRO A 231 -20.72 -12.09 7.06
CA PRO A 231 -21.04 -13.12 8.04
C PRO A 231 -22.53 -13.44 8.05
N GLN A 232 -23.08 -13.80 6.90
CA GLN A 232 -24.51 -14.15 6.71
C GLN A 232 -24.70 -15.08 5.52
N VAL A 233 -25.78 -15.85 5.55
CA VAL A 233 -26.21 -16.70 4.42
C VAL A 233 -27.56 -16.22 3.93
N GLU A 234 -27.70 -16.11 2.62
CA GLU A 234 -28.95 -15.77 1.94
C GLU A 234 -29.63 -17.03 1.39
N ASN A 235 -30.76 -17.39 1.95
CA ASN A 235 -31.63 -18.48 1.47
C ASN A 235 -32.94 -17.90 0.92
N GLY A 236 -32.93 -17.54 -0.37
CA GLY A 236 -34.06 -16.84 -1.01
C GLY A 236 -34.25 -15.43 -0.42
N ALA A 237 -35.41 -15.19 0.19
CA ALA A 237 -35.73 -13.88 0.80
C ALA A 237 -35.29 -13.79 2.29
N ARG A 238 -34.69 -14.84 2.85
CA ARG A 238 -34.27 -14.87 4.26
C ARG A 238 -32.76 -14.77 4.36
N THR A 239 -32.31 -13.81 5.16
CA THR A 239 -30.90 -13.65 5.53
C THR A 239 -30.68 -14.16 6.96
N THR A 240 -29.75 -15.08 7.16
CA THR A 240 -29.37 -15.62 8.47
C THR A 240 -27.94 -15.19 8.80
N LYS A 241 -27.77 -14.44 9.88
CA LYS A 241 -26.46 -14.02 10.38
C LYS A 241 -25.74 -15.17 11.07
N PHE A 242 -24.42 -15.20 10.96
CA PHE A 242 -23.57 -16.13 11.71
C PHE A 242 -23.66 -15.88 13.21
N LYS A 243 -23.52 -16.93 13.98
CA LYS A 243 -23.59 -16.87 15.44
C LYS A 243 -22.23 -17.03 16.11
N ASN A 244 -21.21 -17.45 15.36
CA ASN A 244 -19.83 -17.67 15.85
C ASN A 244 -18.90 -16.50 15.57
N VAL A 245 -19.41 -15.28 15.33
CA VAL A 245 -18.60 -14.09 15.04
C VAL A 245 -17.95 -13.53 16.30
N VAL A 246 -16.63 -13.55 16.35
CA VAL A 246 -15.82 -13.00 17.46
C VAL A 246 -15.23 -11.62 17.12
N TYR A 247 -15.11 -11.29 15.84
CA TYR A 247 -14.62 -10.00 15.39
C TYR A 247 -15.31 -9.56 14.11
N GLU A 248 -15.67 -8.28 14.02
CA GLU A 248 -16.29 -7.69 12.84
C GLU A 248 -15.62 -6.35 12.50
N TYR A 249 -15.06 -6.29 11.28
CA TYR A 249 -14.45 -5.09 10.71
C TYR A 249 -15.14 -4.75 9.39
N SER A 250 -16.05 -3.79 9.45
CA SER A 250 -16.95 -3.45 8.35
C SER A 250 -16.22 -2.77 7.17
N LEU A 251 -16.87 -2.79 6.00
CA LEU A 251 -16.36 -2.08 4.81
C LEU A 251 -16.31 -0.56 5.03
N SER A 252 -17.29 0.00 5.75
CA SER A 252 -17.29 1.43 6.09
C SER A 252 -16.07 1.83 6.94
N LYS A 253 -15.67 0.98 7.89
CA LYS A 253 -14.42 1.16 8.64
C LYS A 253 -13.19 1.07 7.75
N ALA A 254 -13.14 0.07 6.84
CA ALA A 254 -12.02 -0.09 5.92
C ALA A 254 -11.85 1.12 4.98
N ILE A 255 -12.96 1.75 4.56
CA ILE A 255 -12.96 3.00 3.80
C ILE A 255 -12.43 4.15 4.68
N ALA A 256 -12.96 4.32 5.89
CA ALA A 256 -12.56 5.38 6.80
C ALA A 256 -11.07 5.29 7.18
N ASP A 257 -10.56 4.08 7.41
CA ASP A 257 -9.16 3.83 7.77
C ASP A 257 -8.20 3.81 6.53
N GLY A 258 -8.73 4.05 5.32
CA GLY A 258 -7.94 4.17 4.11
C GLY A 258 -7.32 2.87 3.58
N TYR A 259 -7.85 1.70 3.95
CA TYR A 259 -7.36 0.41 3.47
C TYR A 259 -7.88 0.01 2.08
N VAL A 260 -8.86 0.74 1.59
CA VAL A 260 -9.52 0.50 0.29
C VAL A 260 -9.79 1.82 -0.42
N LYS A 261 -10.09 1.76 -1.73
CA LYS A 261 -10.54 2.92 -2.50
C LYS A 261 -11.83 3.50 -1.93
N GLU A 262 -12.10 4.74 -2.25
CA GLU A 262 -13.32 5.43 -1.87
C GLU A 262 -14.38 5.28 -2.96
N PRO A 263 -15.57 4.74 -2.68
CA PRO A 263 -16.64 4.66 -3.66
C PRO A 263 -17.28 6.04 -3.85
N CYS A 264 -17.39 6.45 -5.12
CA CYS A 264 -18.03 7.69 -5.52
C CYS A 264 -19.13 7.43 -6.54
N VAL A 265 -20.16 8.25 -6.51
CA VAL A 265 -21.25 8.18 -7.50
C VAL A 265 -21.22 9.41 -8.37
N ALA A 266 -21.12 9.19 -9.67
CA ALA A 266 -21.12 10.23 -10.68
C ALA A 266 -22.52 10.35 -11.34
N THR A 267 -23.04 11.56 -11.40
CA THR A 267 -24.27 11.90 -12.10
C THR A 267 -24.10 13.17 -12.90
N ARG A 268 -24.90 13.38 -13.94
CA ARG A 268 -24.92 14.65 -14.68
C ARG A 268 -25.68 15.71 -13.89
N LYS A 269 -25.19 16.93 -13.89
CA LYS A 269 -25.85 18.08 -13.29
C LYS A 269 -27.20 18.31 -13.96
N ASN A 270 -28.27 18.48 -13.15
CA ASN A 270 -29.63 18.70 -13.63
C ASN A 270 -30.18 17.63 -14.60
N PHE A 271 -29.72 16.37 -14.50
CA PHE A 271 -30.17 15.31 -15.37
C PHE A 271 -31.61 14.85 -15.08
N ASP A 272 -32.47 14.90 -16.11
CA ASP A 272 -33.84 14.42 -16.01
C ASP A 272 -34.01 13.06 -16.76
N ALA A 273 -33.87 11.96 -16.00
CA ALA A 273 -34.00 10.60 -16.51
C ALA A 273 -35.42 10.31 -17.07
N SER A 274 -36.42 11.10 -16.70
CA SER A 274 -37.80 10.90 -17.15
C SER A 274 -38.01 11.09 -18.67
N GLN A 275 -37.14 11.89 -19.29
CA GLN A 275 -37.13 12.12 -20.74
C GLN A 275 -36.79 10.85 -21.55
N TYR A 276 -36.10 9.88 -20.93
CA TYR A 276 -35.63 8.65 -21.57
C TYR A 276 -36.50 7.42 -21.24
N LYS A 277 -37.67 7.59 -20.58
CA LYS A 277 -38.55 6.47 -20.23
C LYS A 277 -38.99 5.65 -21.45
N ASN A 278 -39.16 6.32 -22.61
CA ASN A 278 -39.54 5.69 -23.86
C ASN A 278 -38.35 5.22 -24.72
N ASP A 279 -37.13 5.53 -24.34
CA ASP A 279 -35.89 5.16 -25.01
C ASP A 279 -34.81 4.75 -23.99
N PRO A 280 -34.95 3.61 -23.32
CA PRO A 280 -33.98 3.11 -22.35
C PRO A 280 -32.60 2.86 -22.97
N SER A 281 -32.53 2.49 -24.25
CA SER A 281 -31.25 2.25 -24.93
C SER A 281 -30.43 3.51 -25.06
N ARG A 282 -31.07 4.66 -25.25
CA ARG A 282 -30.38 5.95 -25.27
C ARG A 282 -29.84 6.33 -23.88
N LEU A 283 -30.59 6.06 -22.81
CA LEU A 283 -30.11 6.26 -21.45
C LEU A 283 -28.90 5.38 -21.15
N ASP A 284 -28.95 4.11 -21.53
CA ASP A 284 -27.82 3.20 -21.36
C ASP A 284 -26.59 3.68 -22.15
N GLN A 285 -26.78 4.16 -23.37
CA GLN A 285 -25.70 4.76 -24.18
C GLN A 285 -25.06 5.96 -23.50
N ILE A 286 -25.86 6.90 -22.96
CA ILE A 286 -25.36 8.06 -22.23
C ILE A 286 -24.51 7.64 -21.03
N LYS A 287 -24.99 6.68 -20.22
CA LYS A 287 -24.24 6.15 -19.09
C LYS A 287 -22.89 5.55 -19.50
N ILE A 288 -22.87 4.77 -20.60
CA ILE A 288 -21.66 4.17 -21.12
C ILE A 288 -20.70 5.24 -21.63
N GLU A 289 -21.18 6.21 -22.40
CA GLU A 289 -20.37 7.33 -22.89
C GLU A 289 -19.71 8.10 -21.74
N ASP A 290 -20.46 8.44 -20.69
CA ASP A 290 -19.94 9.13 -19.52
C ASP A 290 -18.98 8.25 -18.72
N GLY A 291 -19.26 6.96 -18.60
CA GLY A 291 -18.34 5.98 -17.99
C GLY A 291 -16.99 5.93 -18.70
N VAL A 292 -17.00 5.94 -20.04
CA VAL A 292 -15.76 5.97 -20.85
C VAL A 292 -14.99 7.27 -20.64
N ARG A 293 -15.67 8.41 -20.58
CA ARG A 293 -15.03 9.72 -20.35
C ARG A 293 -14.38 9.79 -18.97
N ILE A 294 -15.08 9.33 -17.92
CA ILE A 294 -14.52 9.20 -16.55
C ILE A 294 -13.29 8.29 -16.55
N HIS A 295 -13.37 7.18 -17.28
CA HIS A 295 -12.24 6.26 -17.42
C HIS A 295 -11.03 6.93 -18.08
N GLU A 296 -11.21 7.72 -19.13
CA GLU A 296 -10.11 8.46 -19.76
C GLU A 296 -9.49 9.47 -18.79
N ASP A 297 -10.31 10.19 -18.00
CA ASP A 297 -9.82 11.06 -16.92
C ASP A 297 -9.00 10.29 -15.88
N THR A 298 -9.47 9.11 -15.49
CA THR A 298 -8.77 8.24 -14.53
C THR A 298 -7.44 7.74 -15.10
N LYS A 299 -7.38 7.39 -16.40
CA LYS A 299 -6.14 7.00 -17.08
C LYS A 299 -5.09 8.10 -17.00
N VAL A 300 -5.52 9.35 -17.23
CA VAL A 300 -4.62 10.52 -17.13
C VAL A 300 -4.13 10.71 -15.70
N ALA A 301 -5.00 10.61 -14.69
CA ALA A 301 -4.62 10.75 -13.29
C ALA A 301 -3.61 9.66 -12.85
N LEU A 302 -3.85 8.41 -13.24
CA LEU A 302 -2.94 7.29 -12.97
C LEU A 302 -1.58 7.44 -13.66
N ASP A 303 -1.56 7.97 -14.89
CA ASP A 303 -0.32 8.25 -15.62
C ASP A 303 0.49 9.36 -14.92
N ILE A 304 -0.17 10.44 -14.52
CA ILE A 304 0.46 11.54 -13.76
C ILE A 304 1.01 11.03 -12.43
N TYR A 305 0.20 10.29 -11.67
CA TYR A 305 0.64 9.75 -10.39
C TYR A 305 1.87 8.82 -10.57
N ALA A 306 1.83 7.91 -11.54
CA ALA A 306 2.93 6.99 -11.80
C ALA A 306 4.22 7.73 -12.18
N ARG A 307 4.13 8.78 -13.01
CA ARG A 307 5.29 9.62 -13.38
C ARG A 307 5.83 10.41 -12.19
N ASN A 308 4.95 11.05 -11.41
CA ASN A 308 5.35 11.88 -10.28
C ASN A 308 5.94 11.03 -9.14
N SER A 309 5.36 9.85 -8.88
CA SER A 309 5.80 8.94 -7.81
C SER A 309 6.86 7.94 -8.26
N LYS A 310 7.24 7.93 -9.56
CA LYS A 310 8.20 6.98 -10.15
C LYS A 310 7.82 5.51 -9.88
N THR A 311 6.53 5.23 -9.92
CA THR A 311 5.94 3.89 -9.72
C THR A 311 5.47 3.29 -11.04
N SER A 312 5.10 2.01 -11.01
CA SER A 312 4.51 1.36 -12.19
C SER A 312 3.16 1.96 -12.54
N ARG A 313 2.92 2.17 -13.84
CA ARG A 313 1.62 2.64 -14.33
C ARG A 313 0.57 1.55 -14.16
N VAL A 314 -0.53 1.88 -13.51
CA VAL A 314 -1.72 1.03 -13.42
C VAL A 314 -2.62 1.32 -14.61
N LYS A 315 -3.07 0.28 -15.30
CA LYS A 315 -4.03 0.37 -16.40
C LYS A 315 -5.44 0.13 -15.86
N PRO A 316 -6.29 1.14 -15.79
CA PRO A 316 -7.66 0.97 -15.31
C PRO A 316 -8.53 0.27 -16.35
N PHE A 317 -9.67 -0.31 -15.92
CA PHE A 317 -10.73 -0.76 -16.81
C PHE A 317 -12.10 -0.38 -16.26
N ILE A 318 -13.11 -0.45 -17.16
CA ILE A 318 -14.51 -0.18 -16.91
C ILE A 318 -15.26 -1.51 -16.79
N LEU A 319 -16.15 -1.61 -15.80
CA LEU A 319 -17.08 -2.71 -15.68
C LEU A 319 -18.48 -2.25 -16.01
N ILE A 320 -19.07 -2.77 -17.08
CA ILE A 320 -20.46 -2.54 -17.47
C ILE A 320 -21.31 -3.73 -17.00
N VAL A 321 -22.33 -3.48 -16.21
CA VAL A 321 -23.24 -4.50 -15.70
C VAL A 321 -24.51 -4.52 -16.56
N ALA A 322 -24.60 -5.46 -17.50
CA ALA A 322 -25.73 -5.62 -18.39
C ALA A 322 -26.91 -6.35 -17.71
N ARG A 323 -28.12 -6.20 -18.28
CA ARG A 323 -29.35 -6.81 -17.78
C ARG A 323 -29.37 -8.33 -18.00
N ASP A 324 -29.03 -8.73 -19.21
CA ASP A 324 -28.98 -10.12 -19.68
C ASP A 324 -27.97 -10.26 -20.82
N THR A 325 -27.83 -11.46 -21.37
CA THR A 325 -26.83 -11.77 -22.41
C THR A 325 -27.16 -11.09 -23.74
N VAL A 326 -28.44 -10.90 -24.09
CA VAL A 326 -28.82 -10.20 -25.33
C VAL A 326 -28.42 -8.74 -25.24
N HIS A 327 -28.75 -8.09 -24.14
CA HIS A 327 -28.34 -6.70 -23.85
C HIS A 327 -26.81 -6.54 -23.82
N ALA A 328 -26.07 -7.49 -23.26
CA ALA A 328 -24.62 -7.46 -23.28
C ALA A 328 -24.04 -7.47 -24.69
N SER A 329 -24.59 -8.31 -25.57
CA SER A 329 -24.17 -8.37 -26.98
C SER A 329 -24.55 -7.11 -27.77
N GLU A 330 -25.69 -6.49 -27.47
CA GLU A 330 -26.07 -5.17 -28.04
C GLU A 330 -25.09 -4.08 -27.63
N ILE A 331 -24.73 -4.02 -26.34
CA ILE A 331 -23.74 -3.07 -25.82
C ILE A 331 -22.38 -3.30 -26.47
N LYS A 332 -21.94 -4.56 -26.59
CA LYS A 332 -20.68 -4.88 -27.25
C LYS A 332 -20.66 -4.38 -28.69
N SER A 333 -21.76 -4.63 -29.43
CA SER A 333 -21.90 -4.16 -30.81
C SER A 333 -21.86 -2.62 -30.90
N LEU A 334 -22.48 -1.92 -29.94
CA LEU A 334 -22.43 -0.45 -29.85
C LEU A 334 -20.99 0.01 -29.65
N ILE A 335 -20.26 -0.55 -28.68
CA ILE A 335 -18.89 -0.15 -28.34
C ILE A 335 -17.92 -0.46 -29.50
N GLN A 336 -18.17 -1.52 -30.26
CA GLN A 336 -17.35 -1.90 -31.41
C GLN A 336 -17.65 -1.10 -32.68
N SER A 337 -18.71 -0.27 -32.67
CA SER A 337 -19.08 0.53 -33.85
C SER A 337 -18.14 1.73 -34.06
N ASP A 338 -17.93 2.12 -35.31
CA ASP A 338 -17.16 3.33 -35.67
C ASP A 338 -17.79 4.61 -35.13
N SER A 339 -19.09 4.63 -34.82
CA SER A 339 -19.79 5.76 -34.24
C SER A 339 -19.47 5.96 -32.75
N PHE A 340 -18.96 4.94 -32.07
CA PHE A 340 -18.60 5.01 -30.65
C PHE A 340 -17.12 5.41 -30.49
N PHE A 341 -16.87 6.62 -30.09
CA PHE A 341 -15.52 7.21 -29.92
C PHE A 341 -14.59 6.92 -31.12
N ASN A 342 -15.13 7.04 -32.35
CA ASN A 342 -14.39 6.78 -33.60
C ASN A 342 -13.74 5.36 -33.68
N GLY A 343 -14.43 4.34 -33.15
CA GLY A 343 -13.95 2.95 -33.14
C GLY A 343 -12.79 2.65 -32.18
N ARG A 344 -12.44 3.58 -31.30
CA ARG A 344 -11.25 3.49 -30.40
C ARG A 344 -11.27 2.29 -29.46
N TYR A 345 -12.47 1.75 -29.16
CA TYR A 345 -12.67 0.67 -28.21
C TYR A 345 -13.08 -0.65 -28.86
N ALA A 346 -13.09 -0.72 -30.19
CA ALA A 346 -13.58 -1.87 -30.94
C ALA A 346 -12.88 -3.20 -30.59
N ASP A 347 -11.57 -3.15 -30.36
CA ASP A 347 -10.70 -4.28 -29.98
C ASP A 347 -10.37 -4.34 -28.49
N LYS A 348 -11.01 -3.48 -27.66
CA LYS A 348 -10.71 -3.33 -26.22
C LYS A 348 -11.85 -3.75 -25.31
N VAL A 349 -12.86 -4.41 -25.84
CA VAL A 349 -14.05 -4.81 -25.10
C VAL A 349 -14.22 -6.33 -25.10
N ILE A 350 -14.43 -6.89 -23.92
CA ILE A 350 -14.77 -8.29 -23.72
C ILE A 350 -16.14 -8.43 -23.07
N GLU A 351 -16.79 -9.57 -23.32
CA GLU A 351 -18.09 -9.92 -22.77
C GLU A 351 -17.99 -11.21 -21.98
N VAL A 352 -18.51 -11.22 -20.74
CA VAL A 352 -18.36 -12.29 -19.78
C VAL A 352 -19.73 -12.74 -19.26
N HIS A 353 -20.03 -14.04 -19.37
CA HIS A 353 -21.32 -14.59 -18.97
C HIS A 353 -21.23 -15.67 -17.89
N SER A 354 -22.25 -15.75 -17.04
CA SER A 354 -22.37 -16.78 -15.99
C SER A 354 -22.81 -18.17 -16.49
N ASN A 355 -23.22 -18.29 -17.73
CA ASN A 355 -23.74 -19.55 -18.28
C ASN A 355 -22.65 -20.49 -18.80
N GLN A 356 -21.42 -20.11 -18.80
CA GLN A 356 -20.26 -20.93 -19.16
C GLN A 356 -20.04 -22.04 -18.12
N ARG A 357 -19.74 -23.25 -18.58
CA ARG A 357 -19.54 -24.43 -17.73
C ARG A 357 -18.18 -25.04 -17.97
N GLY A 358 -17.57 -25.58 -16.92
CA GLY A 358 -16.28 -26.28 -17.00
C GLY A 358 -15.13 -25.38 -17.43
N ASP A 359 -14.34 -25.82 -18.39
CA ASP A 359 -13.10 -25.16 -18.84
C ASP A 359 -13.32 -23.73 -19.38
N GLU A 360 -14.44 -23.45 -20.03
CA GLU A 360 -14.81 -22.10 -20.51
C GLU A 360 -14.92 -21.07 -19.36
N LYS A 361 -15.37 -21.52 -18.19
CA LYS A 361 -15.46 -20.65 -17.00
C LYS A 361 -14.08 -20.32 -16.46
N ASP A 362 -13.18 -21.29 -16.46
CA ASP A 362 -11.82 -21.11 -15.95
C ASP A 362 -11.00 -20.23 -16.91
N GLU A 363 -11.17 -20.37 -18.23
CA GLU A 363 -10.57 -19.48 -19.24
C GLU A 363 -11.04 -18.04 -19.07
N THR A 364 -12.32 -17.80 -18.86
CA THR A 364 -12.88 -16.47 -18.64
C THR A 364 -12.37 -15.82 -17.37
N ILE A 365 -12.19 -16.60 -16.30
CA ILE A 365 -11.61 -16.08 -15.06
C ILE A 365 -10.12 -15.74 -15.26
N ALA A 366 -9.38 -16.57 -15.99
CA ALA A 366 -7.98 -16.28 -16.33
C ALA A 366 -7.88 -15.00 -17.17
N GLU A 367 -8.79 -14.78 -18.12
CA GLU A 367 -8.88 -13.55 -18.91
C GLU A 367 -9.14 -12.33 -18.00
N LEU A 368 -10.05 -12.43 -17.04
CA LEU A 368 -10.34 -11.36 -16.09
C LEU A 368 -9.16 -11.04 -15.15
N VAL A 369 -8.43 -12.06 -14.71
CA VAL A 369 -7.22 -11.86 -13.89
C VAL A 369 -6.11 -11.22 -14.73
N SER A 370 -6.00 -11.56 -16.01
CA SER A 370 -5.01 -10.98 -16.93
C SER A 370 -5.22 -9.48 -17.19
N LEU A 371 -6.35 -8.88 -16.78
CA LEU A 371 -6.59 -7.43 -16.89
C LEU A 371 -5.58 -6.58 -16.10
N GLU A 372 -4.92 -7.15 -15.10
CA GLU A 372 -3.84 -6.48 -14.38
C GLU A 372 -2.51 -6.48 -15.16
N ASP A 373 -2.37 -7.34 -16.18
CA ASP A 373 -1.17 -7.38 -17.02
C ASP A 373 -1.12 -6.12 -17.91
N PRO A 374 -0.04 -5.34 -17.87
CA PRO A 374 0.13 -4.18 -18.73
C PRO A 374 0.06 -4.49 -20.24
N ALA A 375 0.36 -5.73 -20.63
CA ALA A 375 0.30 -6.19 -22.05
C ALA A 375 -1.14 -6.46 -22.52
N ASN A 376 -2.09 -6.69 -21.62
CA ASN A 376 -3.50 -6.89 -21.99
C ASN A 376 -4.11 -5.59 -22.51
N THR A 377 -4.75 -5.57 -23.67
CA THR A 377 -5.30 -4.36 -24.30
C THR A 377 -6.73 -4.03 -23.84
N THR A 378 -7.42 -4.94 -23.18
CA THR A 378 -8.82 -4.78 -22.75
C THR A 378 -8.98 -3.60 -21.78
N GLU A 379 -9.93 -2.72 -22.07
CA GLU A 379 -10.28 -1.56 -21.23
C GLU A 379 -11.73 -1.59 -20.75
N ILE A 380 -12.60 -2.40 -21.39
CA ILE A 380 -14.03 -2.50 -21.07
C ILE A 380 -14.43 -3.97 -20.90
N VAL A 381 -15.04 -4.27 -19.77
CA VAL A 381 -15.62 -5.60 -19.47
C VAL A 381 -17.13 -5.46 -19.35
N ILE A 382 -17.87 -6.17 -20.20
CA ILE A 382 -19.33 -6.27 -20.10
C ILE A 382 -19.66 -7.59 -19.42
N HIS A 383 -20.47 -7.53 -18.37
CA HIS A 383 -20.75 -8.72 -17.59
C HIS A 383 -22.24 -8.90 -17.29
N VAL A 384 -22.67 -10.18 -17.21
CA VAL A 384 -24.03 -10.60 -16.85
C VAL A 384 -23.97 -11.63 -15.72
N ASN A 385 -24.40 -11.27 -14.53
CA ASN A 385 -24.57 -12.16 -13.33
C ASN A 385 -23.35 -12.97 -12.85
N MET A 386 -22.15 -12.76 -13.37
CA MET A 386 -21.02 -13.66 -13.10
C MET A 386 -20.10 -13.25 -11.96
N LEU A 387 -20.10 -11.98 -11.57
CA LEU A 387 -19.11 -11.49 -10.60
C LEU A 387 -19.43 -11.82 -9.13
N LYS A 388 -20.14 -12.94 -8.91
CA LYS A 388 -20.47 -13.32 -7.55
C LYS A 388 -19.25 -13.73 -6.74
N GLU A 389 -18.19 -14.35 -7.35
CA GLU A 389 -17.06 -14.87 -6.55
C GLU A 389 -15.81 -15.19 -7.37
N GLY A 390 -14.63 -15.08 -6.75
CA GLY A 390 -13.36 -15.59 -7.29
C GLY A 390 -12.51 -14.62 -8.10
N TRP A 391 -13.03 -13.47 -8.45
CA TRP A 391 -12.32 -12.45 -9.21
C TRP A 391 -11.79 -11.35 -8.27
N ASP A 392 -10.52 -11.02 -8.41
CA ASP A 392 -9.81 -10.18 -7.46
C ASP A 392 -8.76 -9.32 -8.16
N VAL A 393 -9.13 -8.09 -8.48
CA VAL A 393 -8.29 -7.13 -9.20
C VAL A 393 -8.20 -5.79 -8.50
N THR A 394 -7.10 -5.09 -8.71
CA THR A 394 -6.83 -3.77 -8.11
C THR A 394 -7.13 -2.61 -9.04
N ASN A 395 -7.30 -2.88 -10.34
CA ASN A 395 -7.38 -1.88 -11.40
C ASN A 395 -8.80 -1.61 -11.95
N LEU A 396 -9.86 -2.04 -11.25
CA LEU A 396 -11.23 -1.60 -11.51
C LEU A 396 -11.43 -0.18 -10.96
N TYR A 397 -11.84 0.74 -11.83
CA TYR A 397 -12.01 2.16 -11.47
C TYR A 397 -13.37 2.75 -11.80
N THR A 398 -14.07 2.17 -12.79
CA THR A 398 -15.37 2.68 -13.20
C THR A 398 -16.37 1.55 -13.32
N ILE A 399 -17.54 1.71 -12.74
CA ILE A 399 -18.67 0.78 -12.85
C ILE A 399 -19.84 1.50 -13.50
N VAL A 400 -20.42 0.90 -14.54
CA VAL A 400 -21.62 1.40 -15.25
C VAL A 400 -22.77 0.40 -15.09
N PRO A 401 -23.63 0.56 -14.08
CA PRO A 401 -24.76 -0.34 -13.88
C PRO A 401 -25.91 0.02 -14.82
N LEU A 402 -26.29 -0.91 -15.71
CA LEU A 402 -27.42 -0.77 -16.63
C LEU A 402 -28.64 -1.61 -16.22
N ARG A 403 -28.56 -2.28 -15.09
CA ARG A 403 -29.61 -3.13 -14.53
C ARG A 403 -30.39 -2.39 -13.44
N THR A 404 -31.74 -2.43 -13.50
CA THR A 404 -32.64 -1.68 -12.62
C THR A 404 -32.97 -2.36 -11.28
N ALA A 405 -32.90 -3.67 -11.21
CA ALA A 405 -33.31 -4.40 -10.02
C ALA A 405 -32.13 -5.02 -9.28
N ALA A 406 -32.03 -4.87 -8.00
CA ALA A 406 -30.95 -5.33 -7.10
C ALA A 406 -29.70 -4.41 -7.07
N SER A 407 -29.94 -3.11 -7.20
CA SER A 407 -28.86 -2.17 -7.39
C SER A 407 -27.89 -2.08 -6.22
N MET A 408 -28.32 -2.06 -4.96
CA MET A 408 -27.41 -1.82 -3.84
C MET A 408 -26.66 -3.08 -3.39
N THR A 409 -27.31 -4.23 -3.22
CA THR A 409 -26.60 -5.45 -2.81
C THR A 409 -25.60 -5.94 -3.86
N LEU A 410 -25.97 -5.85 -5.17
CA LEU A 410 -25.07 -6.17 -6.27
C LEU A 410 -23.95 -5.15 -6.38
N ILE A 411 -24.26 -3.86 -6.16
CA ILE A 411 -23.30 -2.76 -6.13
C ILE A 411 -22.35 -2.97 -4.94
N GLU A 412 -22.82 -3.27 -3.75
CA GLU A 412 -21.97 -3.53 -2.58
C GLU A 412 -21.02 -4.72 -2.79
N GLN A 413 -21.51 -5.81 -3.37
CA GLN A 413 -20.68 -6.97 -3.69
C GLN A 413 -19.66 -6.66 -4.80
N THR A 414 -20.06 -5.89 -5.82
CA THR A 414 -19.18 -5.49 -6.92
C THR A 414 -18.21 -4.39 -6.49
N ILE A 415 -18.68 -3.41 -5.72
CA ILE A 415 -17.87 -2.35 -5.11
C ILE A 415 -16.78 -2.97 -4.25
N GLY A 416 -17.12 -3.88 -3.35
CA GLY A 416 -16.15 -4.49 -2.45
C GLY A 416 -14.92 -5.09 -3.16
N ARG A 417 -15.07 -5.54 -4.40
CA ARG A 417 -13.97 -6.08 -5.22
C ARG A 417 -13.16 -4.99 -5.92
N GLY A 418 -13.84 -3.96 -6.45
CA GLY A 418 -13.20 -2.82 -7.10
C GLY A 418 -12.46 -1.88 -6.15
N LEU A 419 -12.73 -1.98 -4.84
CA LEU A 419 -12.15 -1.07 -3.84
C LEU A 419 -10.68 -1.37 -3.49
N ARG A 420 -10.06 -2.41 -4.02
CA ARG A 420 -8.64 -2.67 -3.72
C ARG A 420 -7.73 -1.58 -4.25
N LEU A 421 -6.77 -1.19 -3.43
CA LEU A 421 -5.77 -0.18 -3.78
C LEU A 421 -4.65 -0.80 -4.63
N PRO A 422 -4.36 -0.30 -5.82
CA PRO A 422 -3.35 -0.86 -6.71
C PRO A 422 -1.92 -0.72 -6.15
N TYR A 423 -1.69 0.32 -5.36
CA TYR A 423 -0.39 0.58 -4.72
C TYR A 423 -0.33 0.09 -3.26
N GLY A 424 -1.32 -0.69 -2.81
CA GLY A 424 -1.40 -1.25 -1.46
C GLY A 424 -1.75 -0.25 -0.35
N LYS A 425 -1.74 1.04 -0.64
CA LYS A 425 -2.10 2.17 0.24
C LYS A 425 -2.78 3.25 -0.57
N ARG A 426 -3.53 4.15 0.08
CA ARG A 426 -4.01 5.38 -0.57
C ARG A 426 -2.85 6.25 -0.98
N THR A 427 -2.99 6.87 -2.13
CA THR A 427 -1.99 7.75 -2.74
C THR A 427 -2.12 9.19 -2.29
N GLY A 428 -3.32 9.56 -1.82
CA GLY A 428 -3.73 10.93 -1.54
C GLY A 428 -4.29 11.65 -2.76
N ASP A 429 -4.15 11.10 -3.97
CA ASP A 429 -4.82 11.62 -5.16
C ASP A 429 -6.24 11.05 -5.23
N GLU A 430 -7.24 11.91 -5.08
CA GLU A 430 -8.65 11.50 -5.07
C GLU A 430 -9.04 10.66 -6.29
N LYS A 431 -8.54 11.00 -7.49
CA LYS A 431 -8.89 10.28 -8.73
C LYS A 431 -8.23 8.91 -8.80
N VAL A 432 -7.07 8.75 -8.18
CA VAL A 432 -6.34 7.47 -8.09
C VAL A 432 -6.91 6.58 -7.00
N ASP A 433 -7.40 7.18 -5.92
CA ASP A 433 -7.92 6.45 -4.74
C ASP A 433 -9.43 6.19 -4.80
N ARG A 434 -10.10 6.55 -5.89
CA ARG A 434 -11.55 6.53 -6.05
C ARG A 434 -12.02 5.40 -6.97
N LEU A 435 -13.18 4.79 -6.65
CA LEU A 435 -13.95 3.91 -7.53
C LEU A 435 -15.23 4.64 -7.91
N THR A 436 -15.44 4.94 -9.18
CA THR A 436 -16.57 5.74 -9.64
C THR A 436 -17.70 4.87 -10.21
N ILE A 437 -18.93 5.11 -9.75
CA ILE A 437 -20.15 4.45 -10.19
C ILE A 437 -20.99 5.47 -10.96
N VAL A 438 -21.33 5.18 -12.20
CA VAL A 438 -22.14 6.07 -13.06
C VAL A 438 -23.62 5.80 -12.83
N SER A 439 -24.36 6.73 -12.20
CA SER A 439 -25.78 6.54 -11.87
C SER A 439 -26.58 7.83 -12.07
N HIS A 440 -27.12 7.99 -13.28
CA HIS A 440 -27.91 9.18 -13.63
C HIS A 440 -29.39 9.08 -13.28
N ASP A 441 -29.94 7.88 -13.34
CA ASP A 441 -31.38 7.58 -13.19
C ASP A 441 -31.79 7.31 -11.74
N LYS A 442 -30.83 7.15 -10.81
CA LYS A 442 -31.08 6.77 -9.42
C LYS A 442 -30.45 7.74 -8.41
N PHE A 443 -30.27 8.98 -8.81
CA PHE A 443 -29.60 9.99 -8.00
C PHE A 443 -30.25 10.15 -6.61
N GLN A 444 -31.60 10.20 -6.55
CA GLN A 444 -32.30 10.35 -5.28
C GLN A 444 -32.13 9.11 -4.39
N GLU A 445 -32.19 7.88 -4.96
CA GLU A 445 -31.96 6.66 -4.19
C GLU A 445 -30.56 6.62 -3.60
N VAL A 446 -29.55 7.14 -4.33
CA VAL A 446 -28.17 7.23 -3.87
C VAL A 446 -28.03 8.25 -2.74
N ILE A 447 -28.68 9.41 -2.84
CA ILE A 447 -28.69 10.41 -1.76
C ILE A 447 -29.35 9.83 -0.50
N ASP A 448 -30.49 9.16 -0.65
CA ASP A 448 -31.20 8.55 0.46
C ASP A 448 -30.35 7.47 1.14
N GLU A 449 -29.58 6.71 0.38
CA GLU A 449 -28.64 5.71 0.90
C GLU A 449 -27.45 6.39 1.62
N ALA A 450 -26.88 7.45 1.03
CA ALA A 450 -25.75 8.19 1.61
C ALA A 450 -26.09 8.81 2.98
N ASN A 451 -27.35 9.09 3.23
CA ASN A 451 -27.83 9.62 4.51
C ASN A 451 -28.05 8.55 5.60
N LYS A 452 -27.91 7.25 5.27
CA LYS A 452 -28.07 6.19 6.28
C LYS A 452 -26.83 6.07 7.18
N PRO A 453 -27.01 5.75 8.47
CA PRO A 453 -25.89 5.43 9.35
C PRO A 453 -25.09 4.24 8.79
N ASN A 454 -23.76 4.34 8.77
CA ASN A 454 -22.83 3.33 8.25
C ASN A 454 -22.92 3.08 6.72
N SER A 455 -23.50 3.98 5.94
CA SER A 455 -23.43 3.92 4.48
C SER A 455 -21.97 3.92 4.00
N ILE A 456 -21.70 3.11 2.97
CA ILE A 456 -20.40 3.10 2.27
C ILE A 456 -20.25 4.27 1.30
N ILE A 457 -21.36 4.89 0.88
CA ILE A 457 -21.38 6.07 0.03
C ILE A 457 -21.73 7.25 0.92
N LYS A 458 -20.87 8.24 0.98
CA LYS A 458 -21.11 9.48 1.72
C LYS A 458 -21.61 10.58 0.77
N GLN A 459 -22.27 11.57 1.32
CA GLN A 459 -22.82 12.71 0.54
C GLN A 459 -21.71 13.51 -0.17
N GLU A 460 -20.54 13.64 0.44
CA GLU A 460 -19.33 14.25 -0.13
C GLU A 460 -18.74 13.48 -1.32
N ASN A 461 -19.10 12.21 -1.49
CA ASN A 461 -18.65 11.34 -2.57
C ASN A 461 -19.63 11.27 -3.75
N ILE A 462 -20.58 12.20 -3.82
CA ILE A 462 -21.46 12.36 -4.97
C ILE A 462 -20.89 13.46 -5.87
N ILE A 463 -20.55 13.11 -7.10
CA ILE A 463 -19.92 14.00 -8.08
C ILE A 463 -20.96 14.38 -9.13
N GLU A 464 -21.27 15.67 -9.22
CA GLU A 464 -22.03 16.22 -10.33
C GLU A 464 -21.11 16.56 -11.50
N ILE A 465 -21.32 15.92 -12.63
CA ILE A 465 -20.51 16.08 -13.83
C ILE A 465 -21.16 17.11 -14.74
N ASP A 466 -20.39 18.12 -15.18
CA ASP A 466 -20.81 19.01 -16.25
C ASP A 466 -20.58 18.32 -17.61
N GLU A 467 -21.62 18.31 -18.46
CA GLU A 467 -21.54 17.66 -19.78
C GLU A 467 -20.42 18.24 -20.66
N GLN A 468 -20.13 19.52 -20.54
CA GLN A 468 -19.08 20.18 -21.30
C GLN A 468 -17.67 19.75 -20.85
N ASP A 469 -17.48 19.47 -19.56
CA ASP A 469 -16.17 19.09 -19.01
C ASP A 469 -15.76 17.66 -19.38
N ILE A 470 -16.72 16.81 -19.68
CA ILE A 470 -16.46 15.42 -20.04
C ILE A 470 -16.05 15.26 -21.52
N VAL A 471 -16.48 16.17 -22.40
CA VAL A 471 -16.30 16.04 -23.86
C VAL A 471 -14.89 16.40 -24.31
N GLN A 472 -14.16 17.22 -23.56
CA GLN A 472 -12.86 17.75 -23.97
C GLN A 472 -11.71 16.80 -23.61
N GLU A 473 -10.87 16.46 -24.61
CA GLU A 473 -9.64 15.70 -24.36
C GLU A 473 -8.65 16.49 -23.51
N LYS A 474 -8.02 15.80 -22.56
CA LYS A 474 -6.97 16.39 -21.70
C LYS A 474 -5.59 15.93 -22.11
N GLU A 475 -4.61 16.79 -21.97
CA GLU A 475 -3.18 16.47 -22.13
C GLU A 475 -2.38 16.80 -20.87
N VAL A 476 -1.27 16.12 -20.70
CA VAL A 476 -0.36 16.30 -19.57
C VAL A 476 0.71 17.30 -19.94
N VAL A 477 0.90 18.31 -19.11
CA VAL A 477 1.95 19.33 -19.23
C VAL A 477 2.81 19.29 -17.97
N THR A 478 4.13 19.41 -18.12
CA THR A 478 5.07 19.40 -16.99
C THR A 478 5.39 20.82 -16.57
N ALA A 479 5.03 21.18 -15.34
CA ALA A 479 5.52 22.39 -14.67
C ALA A 479 6.95 22.16 -14.19
N GLN A 480 7.86 23.05 -14.55
CA GLN A 480 9.28 22.94 -14.28
C GLN A 480 9.78 24.12 -13.47
N ASN A 481 10.88 23.94 -12.76
CA ASN A 481 11.63 25.06 -12.20
C ASN A 481 12.38 25.81 -13.32
N LYS A 482 12.83 27.03 -13.03
CA LYS A 482 13.49 27.86 -14.04
C LYS A 482 14.81 27.29 -14.56
N VAL A 483 15.55 26.56 -13.72
CA VAL A 483 16.81 25.92 -14.14
C VAL A 483 16.55 24.87 -15.23
N GLU A 484 15.52 24.06 -15.05
CA GLU A 484 15.12 23.05 -16.04
C GLU A 484 14.56 23.68 -17.32
N GLU A 485 13.87 24.82 -17.20
CA GLU A 485 13.39 25.57 -18.35
C GLU A 485 14.55 26.09 -19.18
N ASN A 486 15.60 26.63 -18.54
CA ASN A 486 16.82 27.06 -19.22
C ASN A 486 17.53 25.89 -19.93
N PHE A 487 17.59 24.72 -19.33
CA PHE A 487 18.13 23.52 -19.97
C PHE A 487 17.33 23.07 -21.19
N LYS A 488 16.02 23.29 -21.22
CA LYS A 488 15.21 23.04 -22.43
C LYS A 488 15.52 24.04 -23.57
N VAL A 489 15.71 25.31 -23.23
CA VAL A 489 16.12 26.32 -24.20
C VAL A 489 17.48 25.96 -24.77
N GLU A 490 18.44 25.58 -23.91
CA GLU A 490 19.78 25.15 -24.32
C GLU A 490 19.70 23.89 -25.22
N ALA A 491 18.85 22.90 -24.86
CA ALA A 491 18.65 21.71 -25.68
C ALA A 491 18.17 22.05 -27.11
N LYS A 492 17.20 22.97 -27.22
CA LYS A 492 16.72 23.44 -28.54
C LYS A 492 17.81 24.17 -29.32
N ALA A 493 18.64 24.95 -28.65
CA ALA A 493 19.77 25.62 -29.29
C ALA A 493 20.82 24.61 -29.83
N ILE A 494 21.07 23.53 -29.09
CA ILE A 494 21.93 22.42 -29.51
C ILE A 494 21.40 21.73 -30.77
N GLU A 495 20.09 21.55 -30.88
CA GLU A 495 19.47 20.92 -32.07
C GLU A 495 19.74 21.67 -33.38
N VAL A 496 19.98 22.97 -33.32
CA VAL A 496 20.19 23.84 -34.49
C VAL A 496 21.67 23.93 -34.89
N LEU A 497 22.61 23.41 -34.06
CA LEU A 497 24.05 23.40 -34.43
C LEU A 497 24.27 22.61 -35.71
N GLU A 498 25.17 23.09 -36.58
CA GLU A 498 25.48 22.44 -37.88
C GLU A 498 26.48 21.29 -37.73
N SER A 499 27.43 21.42 -36.79
CA SER A 499 28.51 20.45 -36.57
C SER A 499 28.02 19.26 -35.70
N VAL A 500 28.18 18.03 -36.18
CA VAL A 500 27.85 16.81 -35.43
C VAL A 500 28.71 16.71 -34.17
N GLU A 501 29.96 17.08 -34.25
CA GLU A 501 30.93 17.00 -33.16
C GLU A 501 30.58 18.02 -32.04
N GLU A 502 30.20 19.24 -32.41
CA GLU A 502 29.70 20.25 -31.48
C GLU A 502 28.40 19.85 -30.83
N LYS A 503 27.45 19.23 -31.58
CA LYS A 503 26.21 18.70 -31.02
C LYS A 503 26.44 17.63 -29.94
N VAL A 504 27.33 16.67 -30.23
CA VAL A 504 27.62 15.58 -29.32
C VAL A 504 28.24 16.09 -28.01
N THR A 505 29.21 17.02 -28.12
CA THR A 505 29.88 17.63 -26.96
C THR A 505 28.89 18.48 -26.16
N ALA A 506 28.12 19.35 -26.80
CA ALA A 506 27.14 20.19 -26.14
C ALA A 506 26.02 19.36 -25.46
N THR A 507 25.60 18.29 -26.10
CA THR A 507 24.63 17.37 -25.50
C THR A 507 25.18 16.70 -24.22
N ALA A 508 26.44 16.26 -24.26
CA ALA A 508 27.08 15.64 -23.10
C ALA A 508 27.29 16.65 -21.94
N VAL A 509 27.62 17.90 -22.26
CA VAL A 509 27.73 19.00 -21.26
C VAL A 509 26.36 19.30 -20.65
N LEU A 510 25.29 19.37 -21.45
CA LEU A 510 23.94 19.59 -20.99
C LEU A 510 23.48 18.44 -20.07
N ASP A 511 23.84 17.20 -20.42
CA ASP A 511 23.52 16.02 -19.59
C ASP A 511 24.32 16.03 -18.28
N ALA A 512 25.56 16.49 -18.27
CA ALA A 512 26.34 16.75 -17.07
C ALA A 512 25.67 17.81 -16.17
N LYS A 513 25.19 18.92 -16.74
CA LYS A 513 24.41 19.95 -16.00
C LYS A 513 23.14 19.39 -15.40
N ARG A 514 22.39 18.53 -16.11
CA ARG A 514 21.21 17.84 -15.58
C ARG A 514 21.58 16.90 -14.43
N THR A 515 22.71 16.21 -14.53
CA THR A 515 23.21 15.35 -13.45
C THR A 515 23.56 16.16 -12.19
N ILE A 516 24.14 17.36 -12.34
CA ILE A 516 24.34 18.30 -11.22
C ILE A 516 22.98 18.63 -10.58
N LEU A 517 22.01 19.07 -11.37
CA LEU A 517 20.69 19.44 -10.87
C LEU A 517 20.00 18.27 -10.13
N GLU A 518 20.11 17.05 -10.63
CA GLU A 518 19.58 15.86 -9.92
C GLU A 518 20.21 15.65 -8.54
N VAL A 519 21.51 15.93 -8.40
CA VAL A 519 22.19 15.85 -7.10
C VAL A 519 21.72 16.95 -6.17
N LEU A 520 21.54 18.18 -6.68
CA LEU A 520 21.02 19.31 -5.89
C LEU A 520 19.58 19.08 -5.43
N GLN A 521 18.77 18.45 -6.26
CA GLN A 521 17.37 18.10 -5.93
C GLN A 521 17.26 16.97 -4.88
N ARG A 522 18.30 16.15 -4.75
CA ARG A 522 18.33 15.00 -3.81
C ARG A 522 19.59 15.02 -2.97
N PRO A 523 19.74 16.04 -2.12
CA PRO A 523 20.94 16.17 -1.32
C PRO A 523 21.11 14.99 -0.33
N SER A 524 22.35 14.68 -0.02
CA SER A 524 22.71 13.70 1.01
C SER A 524 22.23 14.15 2.39
N SER A 525 22.15 13.22 3.35
CA SER A 525 21.72 13.50 4.73
C SER A 525 22.60 14.53 5.45
N ASN A 526 23.81 14.79 4.96
CA ASN A 526 24.76 15.74 5.52
C ASN A 526 24.43 17.19 5.14
N VAL A 527 23.66 17.42 4.10
CA VAL A 527 23.24 18.75 3.65
C VAL A 527 22.07 19.20 4.51
N LYS A 528 22.27 20.17 5.39
CA LYS A 528 21.26 20.70 6.30
C LYS A 528 20.59 21.97 5.77
N ARG A 529 21.29 22.74 4.98
CA ARG A 529 20.85 24.02 4.42
C ARG A 529 21.15 24.09 2.93
N VAL A 530 20.39 24.91 2.20
CA VAL A 530 20.66 25.16 0.77
C VAL A 530 22.06 25.73 0.53
N GLN A 531 22.62 26.48 1.49
CA GLN A 531 23.99 26.97 1.41
C GLN A 531 25.05 25.86 1.46
N ASP A 532 24.74 24.73 2.07
CA ASP A 532 25.66 23.58 2.13
C ASP A 532 25.83 22.94 0.74
N LEU A 533 24.99 23.28 -0.22
CA LEU A 533 25.11 22.84 -1.62
C LEU A 533 26.38 23.38 -2.29
N HIS A 534 26.97 24.46 -1.79
CA HIS A 534 28.27 24.98 -2.23
C HIS A 534 29.46 24.17 -1.72
N SER A 535 29.24 23.16 -0.86
CA SER A 535 30.34 22.41 -0.28
C SER A 535 31.09 21.54 -1.29
N ASP A 536 32.41 21.40 -1.10
CA ASP A 536 33.24 20.53 -1.92
C ASP A 536 32.78 19.08 -1.89
N GLU A 537 32.10 18.62 -0.81
CA GLU A 537 31.57 17.28 -0.67
C GLU A 537 30.43 17.05 -1.68
N VAL A 538 29.47 17.98 -1.77
CA VAL A 538 28.33 17.87 -2.71
C VAL A 538 28.82 17.99 -4.14
N LYS A 539 29.75 18.89 -4.39
CA LYS A 539 30.41 19.03 -5.71
C LYS A 539 31.09 17.72 -6.12
N ALA A 540 31.85 17.11 -5.23
CA ALA A 540 32.51 15.82 -5.48
C ALA A 540 31.51 14.70 -5.82
N ILE A 541 30.39 14.63 -5.10
CA ILE A 541 29.30 13.67 -5.37
C ILE A 541 28.72 13.89 -6.77
N ALA A 542 28.49 15.16 -7.16
CA ALA A 542 27.96 15.49 -8.47
C ALA A 542 28.93 15.08 -9.59
N ILE A 543 30.22 15.41 -9.44
CA ILE A 543 31.25 15.05 -10.40
C ILE A 543 31.44 13.53 -10.51
N GLU A 544 31.42 12.82 -9.39
CA GLU A 544 31.50 11.36 -9.39
C GLU A 544 30.30 10.72 -10.11
N LYS A 545 29.10 11.27 -9.92
CA LYS A 545 27.89 10.81 -10.63
C LYS A 545 27.97 11.10 -12.12
N ILE A 546 28.53 12.25 -12.53
CA ILE A 546 28.79 12.58 -13.94
C ILE A 546 29.75 11.56 -14.55
N LYS A 547 30.86 11.21 -13.87
CA LYS A 547 31.81 10.19 -14.35
C LYS A 547 31.18 8.81 -14.52
N GLN A 548 30.12 8.51 -13.80
CA GLN A 548 29.38 7.24 -13.93
C GLN A 548 28.35 7.24 -15.05
N ASN A 549 28.00 8.41 -15.59
CA ASN A 549 26.99 8.58 -16.63
C ASN A 549 27.35 7.80 -17.91
N PRO A 550 26.44 6.97 -18.45
CA PRO A 550 26.69 6.20 -19.69
C PRO A 550 26.99 7.05 -20.90
N ILE A 551 26.40 8.25 -21.03
CA ILE A 551 26.62 9.19 -22.15
C ILE A 551 28.06 9.69 -22.11
N LEU A 552 28.56 10.06 -20.94
CA LEU A 552 29.96 10.48 -20.76
C LEU A 552 30.93 9.34 -21.07
N LYS A 553 30.64 8.14 -20.52
CA LYS A 553 31.49 6.94 -20.75
C LYS A 553 31.58 6.52 -22.21
N SER A 554 30.65 6.90 -23.05
CA SER A 554 30.67 6.64 -24.48
C SER A 554 31.57 7.59 -25.27
N GLN A 555 32.03 8.68 -24.64
CA GLN A 555 32.92 9.67 -25.25
C GLN A 555 34.38 9.23 -25.21
N LEU A 556 35.22 9.75 -26.13
CA LEU A 556 36.68 9.57 -26.08
C LEU A 556 37.23 10.18 -24.77
N PRO A 557 38.27 9.60 -24.14
CA PRO A 557 38.84 10.08 -22.88
C PRO A 557 39.14 11.55 -22.81
N VAL A 558 39.70 12.13 -23.89
CA VAL A 558 40.03 13.57 -23.97
C VAL A 558 38.77 14.44 -23.85
N PHE A 559 37.66 14.01 -24.45
CA PHE A 559 36.38 14.73 -24.35
C PHE A 559 35.72 14.52 -22.98
N GLN A 560 35.93 13.36 -22.33
CA GLN A 560 35.46 13.13 -20.98
C GLN A 560 36.06 14.12 -19.98
N ASP A 561 37.38 14.32 -20.05
CA ASP A 561 38.09 15.29 -19.18
C ASP A 561 37.61 16.72 -19.41
N GLU A 562 37.39 17.11 -20.67
CA GLU A 562 36.89 18.45 -21.04
C GLU A 562 35.48 18.67 -20.53
N ILE A 563 34.56 17.69 -20.66
CA ILE A 563 33.19 17.77 -20.18
C ILE A 563 33.15 17.86 -18.64
N ILE A 564 33.99 17.09 -17.96
CA ILE A 564 34.08 17.14 -16.47
C ILE A 564 34.58 18.53 -16.05
N LYS A 565 35.60 19.09 -16.70
CA LYS A 565 36.13 20.41 -16.41
C LYS A 565 35.05 21.50 -16.62
N GLN A 566 34.32 21.45 -17.75
CA GLN A 566 33.24 22.38 -18.00
C GLN A 566 32.11 22.23 -16.94
N ALA A 567 31.79 20.99 -16.49
CA ALA A 567 30.82 20.77 -15.45
C ALA A 567 31.28 21.35 -14.09
N GLU A 568 32.57 21.24 -13.75
CA GLU A 568 33.16 21.86 -12.55
C GLU A 568 33.13 23.40 -12.59
N GLU A 569 33.35 23.99 -13.77
CA GLU A 569 33.32 25.44 -13.98
C GLU A 569 31.88 26.01 -13.84
N VAL A 570 30.87 25.29 -14.30
CA VAL A 570 29.48 25.76 -14.25
C VAL A 570 28.74 25.36 -12.96
N TYR A 571 29.33 24.52 -12.11
CA TYR A 571 28.69 23.99 -10.90
C TYR A 571 28.13 25.10 -10.01
N GLU A 572 28.97 26.07 -9.66
CA GLU A 572 28.60 27.19 -8.78
C GLU A 572 27.45 28.02 -9.37
N SER A 573 27.49 28.29 -10.67
CA SER A 573 26.39 29.00 -11.34
C SER A 573 25.07 28.26 -11.31
N ILE A 574 25.10 26.91 -11.45
CA ILE A 574 23.88 26.09 -11.35
C ILE A 574 23.37 26.06 -9.90
N VAL A 575 24.26 25.98 -8.91
CA VAL A 575 23.89 26.03 -7.48
C VAL A 575 23.23 27.37 -7.14
N GLU A 576 23.86 28.50 -7.55
CA GLU A 576 23.28 29.82 -7.31
C GLU A 576 21.92 29.99 -7.97
N GLU A 577 21.78 29.56 -9.21
CA GLU A 577 20.51 29.60 -9.93
C GLU A 577 19.46 28.70 -9.27
N PHE A 578 19.84 27.51 -8.82
CA PHE A 578 18.96 26.59 -8.10
C PHE A 578 18.48 27.20 -6.78
N ILE A 579 19.38 27.73 -5.96
CA ILE A 579 19.04 28.38 -4.68
C ILE A 579 18.15 29.61 -4.90
N ALA A 580 18.39 30.38 -5.96
CA ALA A 580 17.58 31.55 -6.28
C ALA A 580 16.12 31.20 -6.65
N ASN A 581 15.86 29.97 -7.08
CA ASN A 581 14.55 29.55 -7.58
C ASN A 581 13.84 28.51 -6.69
N ILE A 582 14.35 28.21 -5.49
CA ILE A 582 13.71 27.32 -4.54
C ILE A 582 13.48 28.01 -3.18
N ILE A 583 12.53 27.49 -2.41
CA ILE A 583 12.30 27.86 -1.00
C ILE A 583 12.81 26.70 -0.14
N GLU A 584 13.55 27.02 0.91
CA GLU A 584 14.07 26.03 1.86
C GLU A 584 12.96 25.54 2.78
N ILE A 585 12.34 24.43 2.42
CA ILE A 585 11.21 23.83 3.16
C ILE A 585 11.72 22.62 3.95
N PRO A 586 11.79 22.67 5.30
CA PRO A 586 12.19 21.50 6.09
C PRO A 586 11.17 20.38 5.95
N ARG A 587 11.63 19.17 5.67
CA ARG A 587 10.74 18.02 5.58
C ARG A 587 10.44 17.48 6.97
N ILE A 588 9.34 17.94 7.56
CA ILE A 588 8.89 17.55 8.89
C ILE A 588 7.79 16.52 8.75
N THR A 589 8.06 15.32 9.22
CA THR A 589 7.04 14.27 9.31
C THR A 589 6.62 14.14 10.76
N ILE A 590 5.42 14.62 11.08
CA ILE A 590 4.77 14.43 12.38
C ILE A 590 3.92 13.18 12.23
N ALA A 591 4.47 12.03 12.62
CA ALA A 591 3.70 10.80 12.66
C ALA A 591 3.19 10.59 14.09
N PRO A 592 1.92 10.24 14.30
CA PRO A 592 1.56 9.55 15.53
C PRO A 592 2.42 8.28 15.55
N SER A 593 3.19 8.10 16.62
CA SER A 593 4.04 6.93 16.80
C SER A 593 3.12 5.72 16.94
N GLU A 594 2.85 5.04 15.81
CA GLU A 594 2.31 3.68 15.86
C GLU A 594 3.41 2.63 16.08
N GLU A 595 4.66 3.04 16.04
CA GLU A 595 5.76 2.20 16.46
C GLU A 595 5.71 2.11 18.00
N ILE A 596 5.20 1.00 18.46
CA ILE A 596 5.43 0.54 19.81
C ILE A 596 6.95 0.51 19.96
N LYS A 597 7.51 1.42 20.74
CA LYS A 597 8.92 1.33 21.10
C LYS A 597 9.09 0.10 21.96
N ALA A 598 9.51 -0.99 21.32
CA ALA A 598 9.90 -2.20 22.01
C ALA A 598 11.43 -2.34 21.92
N GLY A 599 12.02 -2.75 22.99
CA GLY A 599 13.46 -2.96 23.06
C GLY A 599 13.83 -3.64 24.37
N PHE A 600 15.10 -3.58 24.71
CA PHE A 600 15.58 -4.16 25.95
C PHE A 600 16.25 -3.07 26.80
N ASN A 601 15.87 -3.01 28.08
CA ASN A 601 16.55 -2.15 29.06
C ASN A 601 17.99 -2.63 29.25
N ASP A 602 18.89 -1.71 29.60
CA ASP A 602 20.28 -2.04 29.91
C ASP A 602 20.36 -2.93 31.14
N PHE A 603 21.09 -4.03 31.04
CA PHE A 603 21.32 -4.95 32.17
C PHE A 603 22.70 -5.63 32.08
N SER A 604 23.08 -6.37 33.10
CA SER A 604 24.28 -7.20 33.10
C SER A 604 23.91 -8.67 32.98
N LEU A 605 24.59 -9.39 32.08
CA LEU A 605 24.34 -10.78 31.83
C LEU A 605 24.72 -11.66 33.03
N ASP A 606 23.83 -12.52 33.49
CA ASP A 606 24.19 -13.60 34.40
C ASP A 606 24.91 -14.70 33.62
N VAL A 607 26.23 -14.64 33.68
CA VAL A 607 27.11 -15.60 33.01
C VAL A 607 27.29 -16.92 33.77
N SER A 608 26.75 -17.04 35.00
CA SER A 608 26.99 -18.19 35.88
C SER A 608 26.46 -19.50 35.29
N SER A 609 25.31 -19.43 34.63
CA SER A 609 24.60 -20.55 34.02
C SER A 609 25.13 -20.97 32.64
N ILE A 610 25.94 -20.14 31.97
CA ILE A 610 26.42 -20.37 30.60
C ILE A 610 27.81 -21.06 30.66
N ASN A 611 27.86 -22.37 30.59
CA ASN A 611 29.09 -23.17 30.77
C ASN A 611 29.27 -24.14 29.60
N TYR A 612 29.86 -23.69 28.50
CA TYR A 612 30.18 -24.53 27.34
C TYR A 612 31.65 -24.92 27.36
N GLN A 613 31.95 -26.13 26.86
CA GLN A 613 33.28 -26.72 26.75
C GLN A 613 33.67 -26.90 25.29
N PRO A 614 34.95 -26.77 24.93
CA PRO A 614 35.41 -27.02 23.59
C PRO A 614 35.08 -28.43 23.08
N VAL A 615 34.72 -28.55 21.78
CA VAL A 615 34.49 -29.83 21.12
C VAL A 615 35.67 -30.25 20.29
N ALA A 616 35.78 -31.55 19.96
CA ALA A 616 36.84 -32.05 19.10
C ALA A 616 36.83 -31.34 17.72
N GLU A 617 38.02 -31.13 17.16
CA GLU A 617 38.20 -30.32 15.95
C GLU A 617 37.49 -30.91 14.74
N GLU A 618 37.38 -32.23 14.63
CA GLU A 618 36.65 -32.93 13.58
C GLU A 618 35.16 -32.67 13.63
N ILE A 619 34.57 -32.53 14.82
CA ILE A 619 33.14 -32.23 15.04
C ILE A 619 32.88 -30.78 14.66
N LEU A 620 33.76 -29.85 15.01
CA LEU A 620 33.65 -28.45 14.63
C LEU A 620 33.69 -28.28 13.11
N VAL A 621 34.63 -28.93 12.43
CA VAL A 621 34.78 -28.88 10.96
C VAL A 621 33.53 -29.44 10.27
N GLN A 622 32.94 -30.50 10.79
CA GLN A 622 31.69 -31.05 10.25
C GLN A 622 30.52 -30.09 10.39
N LYS A 623 30.39 -29.41 11.53
CA LYS A 623 29.33 -28.43 11.76
C LYS A 623 29.48 -27.17 10.88
N LEU A 624 30.71 -26.66 10.71
CA LEU A 624 30.99 -25.51 9.84
C LEU A 624 30.65 -25.81 8.36
N ARG A 625 30.98 -27.01 7.86
CA ARG A 625 30.61 -27.46 6.50
C ARG A 625 29.10 -27.56 6.29
N THR A 626 28.37 -28.03 7.30
CA THR A 626 26.89 -28.10 7.25
C THR A 626 26.25 -26.69 7.35
N SER A 627 26.86 -25.79 8.09
CA SER A 627 26.39 -24.40 8.23
C SER A 627 26.67 -23.55 6.97
N GLU A 628 27.80 -23.77 6.28
CA GLU A 628 28.11 -23.10 5.01
C GLU A 628 27.08 -23.39 3.90
N GLN A 629 26.47 -24.57 3.90
CA GLN A 629 25.41 -24.92 2.96
C GLN A 629 24.07 -24.24 3.27
N SER A 630 23.88 -23.74 4.49
CA SER A 630 22.63 -23.04 4.91
C SER A 630 22.71 -21.50 4.91
N THR A 631 23.88 -20.91 4.66
CA THR A 631 24.12 -19.45 4.80
C THR A 631 24.30 -18.73 3.45
N VAL A 632 23.63 -19.16 2.40
CA VAL A 632 23.59 -18.41 1.13
C VAL A 632 22.30 -17.62 1.02
N THR A 633 22.21 -16.54 1.81
CA THR A 633 21.40 -15.36 1.45
C THR A 633 21.90 -14.15 2.25
N GLY A 634 22.69 -13.36 1.55
CA GLY A 634 22.87 -11.94 1.59
C GLY A 634 22.83 -11.19 2.93
N HIS A 635 24.00 -11.01 3.53
CA HIS A 635 24.39 -9.69 4.07
C HIS A 635 25.93 -9.73 4.20
N GLY A 636 26.58 -8.61 3.95
CA GLY A 636 28.00 -8.46 3.70
C GLY A 636 28.91 -9.28 4.64
N ARG A 637 30.04 -9.71 4.11
CA ARG A 637 31.10 -10.44 4.83
C ARG A 637 31.39 -9.76 6.15
N ILE A 638 30.87 -10.34 7.25
CA ILE A 638 31.29 -9.98 8.60
C ILE A 638 32.69 -10.54 8.75
N SER A 639 33.66 -9.66 8.95
CA SER A 639 35.04 -10.02 9.21
C SER A 639 35.11 -10.94 10.44
N ILE A 640 35.74 -12.11 10.30
CA ILE A 640 35.94 -13.12 11.35
C ILE A 640 36.92 -12.63 12.45
N ASP A 641 37.40 -11.40 12.35
CA ASP A 641 38.45 -10.85 13.22
C ASP A 641 37.97 -10.53 14.66
N ARG A 642 36.66 -10.61 14.92
CA ARG A 642 36.09 -10.37 16.27
C ARG A 642 35.12 -11.46 16.66
N PRO A 643 35.41 -12.25 17.70
CA PRO A 643 34.54 -13.32 18.19
C PRO A 643 33.14 -12.83 18.59
N GLU A 644 33.03 -11.58 19.04
CA GLU A 644 31.77 -10.93 19.40
C GLU A 644 30.78 -10.92 18.23
N ASN A 645 31.28 -10.66 17.04
CA ASN A 645 30.44 -10.54 15.83
C ASN A 645 29.67 -11.83 15.50
N VAL A 646 30.22 -12.98 15.83
CA VAL A 646 29.58 -14.28 15.59
C VAL A 646 28.31 -14.41 16.44
N ILE A 647 28.41 -14.08 17.72
CA ILE A 647 27.26 -14.19 18.64
C ILE A 647 26.26 -13.05 18.39
N VAL A 648 26.73 -11.82 18.14
CA VAL A 648 25.85 -10.67 17.82
C VAL A 648 25.05 -10.95 16.54
N SER A 649 25.67 -11.53 15.52
CA SER A 649 24.98 -11.93 14.29
C SER A 649 23.87 -12.96 14.55
N GLU A 650 24.05 -13.90 15.43
CA GLU A 650 23.02 -14.85 15.83
C GLU A 650 21.94 -14.18 16.69
N LEU A 651 22.26 -13.21 17.53
CA LEU A 651 21.29 -12.41 18.30
C LEU A 651 20.40 -11.57 17.38
N MET A 652 20.95 -11.02 16.30
CA MET A 652 20.17 -10.28 15.29
C MET A 652 19.10 -11.12 14.59
N ASN A 653 19.16 -12.45 14.64
CA ASN A 653 18.15 -13.33 14.08
C ASN A 653 16.88 -13.40 14.95
N PHE A 654 16.91 -12.90 16.20
CA PHE A 654 15.70 -12.85 17.04
C PHE A 654 14.83 -11.65 16.67
N PRO A 655 13.49 -11.85 16.59
CA PRO A 655 12.56 -10.87 16.02
C PRO A 655 12.52 -9.52 16.75
N GLU A 656 12.74 -9.52 18.07
CA GLU A 656 12.67 -8.34 18.92
C GLU A 656 14.00 -7.58 19.02
N VAL A 657 15.05 -8.14 18.45
CA VAL A 657 16.39 -7.53 18.47
C VAL A 657 16.55 -6.62 17.24
N ASP A 658 16.58 -5.32 17.49
CA ASP A 658 16.91 -4.31 16.48
C ASP A 658 18.37 -3.85 16.66
N TYR A 659 19.21 -4.18 15.68
CA TYR A 659 20.66 -3.87 15.75
C TYR A 659 20.94 -2.37 15.79
N ASP A 660 20.18 -1.57 15.03
CA ASP A 660 20.45 -0.14 14.89
C ASP A 660 20.26 0.63 16.22
N THR A 661 19.32 0.18 17.05
CA THR A 661 19.04 0.83 18.34
C THR A 661 19.68 0.13 19.54
N GLN A 662 20.09 -1.14 19.41
CA GLN A 662 20.49 -1.97 20.55
C GLN A 662 21.92 -2.53 20.45
N SER A 663 22.68 -2.14 19.43
CA SER A 663 24.04 -2.65 19.19
C SER A 663 24.95 -2.54 20.41
N GLU A 664 24.89 -1.41 21.14
CA GLU A 664 25.71 -1.20 22.37
C GLU A 664 25.40 -2.24 23.44
N LEU A 665 24.13 -2.54 23.69
CA LEU A 665 23.69 -3.56 24.64
C LEU A 665 24.15 -4.95 24.19
N LEU A 666 23.95 -5.31 22.91
CA LEU A 666 24.36 -6.61 22.38
C LEU A 666 25.86 -6.85 22.57
N PHE A 667 26.69 -5.88 22.19
CA PHE A 667 28.14 -6.00 22.37
C PHE A 667 28.55 -6.04 23.84
N LYS A 668 27.85 -5.30 24.71
CA LYS A 668 28.08 -5.35 26.17
C LYS A 668 27.84 -6.75 26.72
N LEU A 669 26.68 -7.35 26.43
CA LEU A 669 26.32 -8.68 26.94
C LEU A 669 27.27 -9.77 26.42
N VAL A 670 27.62 -9.72 25.13
CA VAL A 670 28.55 -10.66 24.52
C VAL A 670 29.97 -10.49 25.12
N SER A 671 30.43 -9.27 25.36
CA SER A 671 31.73 -8.99 25.97
C SER A 671 31.83 -9.56 27.40
N GLN A 672 30.77 -9.42 28.22
CA GLN A 672 30.70 -10.04 29.55
C GLN A 672 30.85 -11.56 29.52
N LEU A 673 30.23 -12.21 28.53
CA LEU A 673 30.37 -13.66 28.33
C LEU A 673 31.78 -14.04 27.88
N LEU A 674 32.38 -13.29 26.98
CA LEU A 674 33.72 -13.53 26.48
C LEU A 674 34.78 -13.34 27.59
N GLU A 675 34.61 -12.37 28.48
CA GLU A 675 35.44 -12.22 29.68
C GLU A 675 35.45 -13.50 30.54
N LYS A 676 34.23 -14.08 30.76
CA LYS A 676 34.12 -15.35 31.48
C LYS A 676 34.85 -16.47 30.75
N PHE A 677 34.59 -16.64 29.44
CA PHE A 677 35.25 -17.72 28.68
C PHE A 677 36.77 -17.57 28.66
N ASN A 678 37.30 -16.38 28.47
CA ASN A 678 38.74 -16.10 28.53
C ASN A 678 39.37 -16.42 29.92
N THR A 679 38.56 -16.27 30.98
CA THR A 679 39.01 -16.62 32.33
C THR A 679 38.97 -18.14 32.58
N THR A 680 37.94 -18.82 32.01
CA THR A 680 37.66 -20.25 32.31
C THR A 680 38.44 -21.20 31.41
N LEU A 681 38.59 -20.86 30.11
CA LEU A 681 39.17 -21.79 29.11
C LEU A 681 40.66 -21.59 28.87
N GLN A 682 41.27 -20.48 29.31
CA GLN A 682 42.70 -20.17 29.23
C GLN A 682 43.38 -20.18 27.84
N ASP A 683 42.83 -20.88 26.83
CA ASP A 683 43.30 -20.91 25.44
C ASP A 683 42.32 -20.17 24.52
N LYS A 684 42.85 -19.22 23.75
CA LYS A 684 42.05 -18.45 22.78
C LYS A 684 41.43 -19.33 21.67
N ASN A 685 42.10 -20.46 21.34
CA ASN A 685 41.57 -21.39 20.35
C ASN A 685 40.36 -22.14 20.90
N ASP A 686 40.38 -22.50 22.19
CA ASP A 686 39.24 -23.13 22.86
C ASP A 686 38.05 -22.18 22.96
N VAL A 687 38.29 -20.90 23.23
CA VAL A 687 37.24 -19.87 23.23
C VAL A 687 36.61 -19.76 21.84
N MET A 688 37.44 -19.71 20.78
CA MET A 688 36.92 -19.68 19.39
C MET A 688 36.14 -20.93 19.00
N ASN A 689 36.60 -22.11 19.42
CA ASN A 689 35.94 -23.38 19.21
C ASN A 689 34.54 -23.37 19.83
N VAL A 690 34.44 -22.96 21.10
CA VAL A 690 33.14 -22.84 21.80
C VAL A 690 32.20 -21.87 21.09
N ILE A 691 32.70 -20.68 20.71
CA ILE A 691 31.87 -19.67 20.04
C ILE A 691 31.36 -20.16 18.69
N GLN A 692 32.23 -20.75 17.87
CA GLN A 692 31.85 -21.26 16.55
C GLN A 692 30.90 -22.46 16.63
N TYR A 693 31.07 -23.32 17.60
CA TYR A 693 30.24 -24.53 17.75
C TYR A 693 28.87 -24.19 18.39
N TYR A 694 28.86 -23.36 19.44
CA TYR A 694 27.66 -23.08 20.24
C TYR A 694 27.05 -21.70 19.99
N SER A 695 27.41 -20.99 18.89
CA SER A 695 26.92 -19.63 18.62
C SER A 695 25.42 -19.45 18.82
N LYS A 696 24.60 -20.36 18.28
CA LYS A 696 23.13 -20.33 18.37
C LYS A 696 22.63 -20.59 19.80
N ASP A 697 23.23 -21.56 20.50
CA ASP A 697 22.84 -21.88 21.87
C ASP A 697 23.24 -20.77 22.84
N ILE A 698 24.40 -20.18 22.62
CA ILE A 698 24.88 -18.99 23.38
C ILE A 698 23.95 -17.80 23.12
N ALA A 699 23.65 -17.50 21.86
CA ALA A 699 22.73 -16.42 21.52
C ALA A 699 21.35 -16.63 22.13
N LYS A 700 20.84 -17.87 22.12
CA LYS A 700 19.57 -18.22 22.76
C LYS A 700 19.62 -18.04 24.29
N ALA A 701 20.73 -18.38 24.94
CA ALA A 701 20.89 -18.20 26.38
C ALA A 701 20.95 -16.71 26.77
N ILE A 702 21.63 -15.88 25.98
CA ILE A 702 21.65 -14.42 26.16
C ILE A 702 20.25 -13.84 25.90
N TYR A 703 19.62 -14.21 24.80
CA TYR A 703 18.29 -13.74 24.44
C TYR A 703 17.24 -14.11 25.49
N THR A 704 17.33 -15.28 26.12
CA THR A 704 16.42 -15.68 27.20
C THR A 704 16.50 -14.71 28.37
N GLN A 705 17.71 -14.25 28.74
CA GLN A 705 17.85 -13.24 29.78
C GLN A 705 17.42 -11.84 29.31
N MET A 706 17.64 -11.49 28.04
CA MET A 706 17.13 -10.25 27.45
C MET A 706 15.62 -10.15 27.57
N GLN A 707 14.88 -11.26 27.44
CA GLN A 707 13.42 -11.27 27.54
C GLN A 707 12.90 -10.73 28.90
N ASP A 708 13.61 -10.96 29.99
CA ASP A 708 13.25 -10.45 31.31
C ASP A 708 13.43 -8.92 31.40
N HIS A 709 14.18 -8.33 30.49
CA HIS A 709 14.44 -6.90 30.40
C HIS A 709 13.73 -6.25 29.20
N HIS A 710 12.85 -6.97 28.53
CA HIS A 710 12.07 -6.45 27.42
C HIS A 710 11.09 -5.39 27.91
N TYR A 711 11.06 -4.24 27.24
CA TYR A 711 10.05 -3.21 27.45
C TYR A 711 9.24 -3.01 26.17
N CYS A 712 7.97 -2.68 26.37
CA CYS A 712 7.06 -2.29 25.32
C CYS A 712 6.34 -1.04 25.82
N GLU A 713 6.69 0.12 25.27
CA GLU A 713 6.02 1.37 25.61
C GLU A 713 4.80 1.55 24.73
N ALA A 714 3.66 1.87 25.34
CA ALA A 714 2.48 2.27 24.61
C ALA A 714 2.79 3.48 23.72
N PRO A 715 2.20 3.59 22.51
CA PRO A 715 2.52 4.65 21.56
C PRO A 715 2.34 6.02 22.19
N THR A 716 3.42 6.76 22.36
CA THR A 716 3.40 8.18 22.72
C THR A 716 3.25 9.02 21.46
N PHE A 717 2.28 9.91 21.47
CA PHE A 717 1.78 10.67 20.32
C PHE A 717 2.75 11.72 19.81
N GLU A 718 4.00 11.51 19.44
CA GLU A 718 4.79 12.47 18.64
C GLU A 718 6.23 12.01 18.41
N GLN A 719 6.43 11.21 17.35
CA GLN A 719 7.77 11.18 16.75
C GLN A 719 7.84 12.22 15.64
N VAL A 720 8.73 13.17 15.78
CA VAL A 720 9.03 14.19 14.78
C VAL A 720 10.32 13.79 14.08
N SER A 721 10.22 13.41 12.81
CA SER A 721 11.40 13.25 11.96
C SER A 721 11.58 14.51 11.13
N ILE A 722 12.74 15.16 11.23
CA ILE A 722 13.06 16.36 10.46
C ILE A 722 14.17 16.02 9.47
N LYS A 723 13.89 16.13 8.17
CA LYS A 723 14.90 16.07 7.12
C LYS A 723 15.19 17.49 6.61
N PRO A 724 16.39 17.76 6.07
CA PRO A 724 16.88 19.13 5.88
C PRO A 724 16.00 20.03 5.04
N PHE A 725 15.59 19.63 3.85
CA PHE A 725 14.63 20.37 3.01
C PHE A 725 14.01 19.48 1.93
N VAL A 726 12.89 19.95 1.40
CA VAL A 726 12.20 19.31 0.27
C VAL A 726 12.72 19.92 -1.02
N ALA A 727 13.19 19.09 -1.94
CA ALA A 727 13.47 19.54 -3.30
C ALA A 727 12.17 19.86 -4.02
N ILE A 728 12.15 21.01 -4.70
CA ILE A 728 11.04 21.39 -5.57
C ILE A 728 11.25 20.67 -6.91
N GLU A 729 10.68 19.46 -7.02
CA GLU A 729 10.76 18.66 -8.26
C GLU A 729 9.73 19.14 -9.29
N PRO A 730 9.98 18.95 -10.60
CA PRO A 730 8.97 19.12 -11.64
C PRO A 730 7.76 18.27 -11.36
N HIS A 731 6.57 18.77 -11.67
CA HIS A 731 5.34 18.01 -11.52
C HIS A 731 4.46 18.12 -12.76
N ASN A 732 3.60 17.13 -12.96
CA ASN A 732 2.73 17.07 -14.12
C ASN A 732 1.34 17.61 -13.73
N ILE A 733 0.79 18.46 -14.60
CA ILE A 733 -0.55 19.05 -14.52
C ILE A 733 -1.30 18.77 -15.81
N THR A 734 -2.64 18.85 -15.77
CA THR A 734 -3.47 18.63 -16.96
C THR A 734 -3.99 19.93 -17.52
N LYS A 735 -4.10 20.03 -18.83
CA LYS A 735 -4.92 21.04 -19.52
C LYS A 735 -5.84 20.39 -20.54
N TYR A 736 -6.85 21.09 -21.00
CA TYR A 736 -7.57 20.68 -22.19
C TYR A 736 -6.67 20.84 -23.42
N LYS A 737 -6.74 19.90 -24.35
CA LYS A 737 -5.83 19.82 -25.50
C LYS A 737 -5.94 21.04 -26.41
N GLU A 738 -7.16 21.57 -26.56
CA GLU A 738 -7.44 22.73 -27.39
C GLU A 738 -7.24 24.08 -26.67
N ASP A 739 -6.86 24.02 -25.38
CA ASP A 739 -6.73 25.23 -24.57
C ASP A 739 -5.25 25.71 -24.58
N ASP A 740 -5.06 27.02 -24.60
CA ASP A 740 -3.73 27.61 -24.50
C ASP A 740 -3.30 27.79 -23.04
N VAL A 741 -2.02 28.01 -22.84
CA VAL A 741 -1.47 28.47 -21.56
C VAL A 741 -1.71 29.97 -21.46
N HIS A 742 -2.41 30.39 -20.42
CA HIS A 742 -2.78 31.80 -20.20
C HIS A 742 -1.70 32.55 -19.43
N ASP A 743 -1.62 33.87 -19.62
CA ASP A 743 -0.85 34.72 -18.71
C ASP A 743 -1.59 34.84 -17.38
N LEU A 744 -0.86 34.90 -16.25
CA LEU A 744 -1.46 35.07 -14.92
C LEU A 744 -2.42 36.29 -14.84
N ARG A 745 -2.15 37.33 -15.63
CA ARG A 745 -2.92 38.59 -15.65
C ARG A 745 -4.16 38.53 -16.53
N ASP A 746 -4.32 37.47 -17.33
CA ASP A 746 -5.48 37.33 -18.21
C ASP A 746 -6.78 37.22 -17.41
N THR A 747 -7.82 37.87 -17.89
CA THR A 747 -9.15 37.74 -17.30
C THR A 747 -9.84 36.51 -17.85
N ILE A 748 -10.25 35.60 -16.96
CA ILE A 748 -10.97 34.38 -17.33
C ILE A 748 -12.45 34.58 -16.95
N GLU A 749 -13.32 34.44 -17.94
CA GLU A 749 -14.77 34.48 -17.77
C GLU A 749 -15.41 33.25 -18.45
N PRO A 750 -16.29 32.52 -17.77
CA PRO A 750 -16.67 32.71 -16.36
C PRO A 750 -15.57 32.35 -15.40
N THR A 751 -15.56 32.90 -14.19
CA THR A 751 -14.53 32.63 -13.17
C THR A 751 -14.52 31.19 -12.69
N SER A 752 -15.58 30.42 -12.89
CA SER A 752 -15.65 28.98 -12.66
C SER A 752 -14.71 28.16 -13.56
N ASP A 753 -14.18 28.75 -14.63
CA ASP A 753 -13.26 28.06 -15.54
C ASP A 753 -11.77 28.21 -15.12
N ILE A 754 -11.45 29.06 -14.15
CA ILE A 754 -10.10 29.24 -13.63
C ILE A 754 -9.43 27.91 -13.24
N PRO A 755 -10.09 26.97 -12.51
CA PRO A 755 -9.48 25.68 -12.14
C PRO A 755 -9.13 24.78 -13.34
N LYS A 756 -9.73 25.06 -14.50
CA LYS A 756 -9.52 24.28 -15.73
C LYS A 756 -8.31 24.76 -16.52
N LYS A 757 -7.83 26.00 -16.27
CA LYS A 757 -6.80 26.70 -17.04
C LYS A 757 -5.42 26.54 -16.41
N ILE A 758 -4.38 26.60 -17.25
CA ILE A 758 -2.99 26.70 -16.82
C ILE A 758 -2.51 28.14 -17.04
N PHE A 759 -1.77 28.64 -16.06
CA PHE A 759 -1.22 29.97 -16.05
C PHE A 759 0.30 29.95 -16.07
N SER A 760 0.86 30.95 -16.74
CA SER A 760 2.30 31.25 -16.87
C SER A 760 2.56 32.74 -16.59
N GLY A 761 3.78 33.22 -16.87
CA GLY A 761 4.14 34.64 -16.73
C GLY A 761 4.59 35.02 -15.32
N PHE A 762 5.10 34.06 -14.56
CA PHE A 762 5.61 34.26 -13.22
C PHE A 762 7.07 34.73 -13.20
N SER A 763 7.38 35.71 -12.35
CA SER A 763 8.75 36.18 -12.11
C SER A 763 9.33 35.67 -10.77
N LYS A 764 8.50 35.50 -9.74
CA LYS A 764 8.91 35.09 -8.38
C LYS A 764 8.49 33.70 -8.00
N ALA A 765 7.65 33.05 -8.78
CA ALA A 765 7.20 31.70 -8.53
C ALA A 765 8.30 30.66 -8.77
N CYS A 766 8.30 29.58 -7.99
CA CYS A 766 9.27 28.50 -8.09
C CYS A 766 9.09 27.61 -9.33
N HIS A 767 7.87 27.53 -9.90
CA HIS A 767 7.59 26.84 -11.15
C HIS A 767 7.11 27.81 -12.24
N ASN A 768 7.28 27.41 -13.48
CA ASN A 768 6.89 28.19 -14.65
C ASN A 768 5.39 28.10 -14.99
N LEU A 769 4.69 27.10 -14.47
CA LEU A 769 3.28 26.83 -14.73
C LEU A 769 2.53 26.49 -13.43
N TYR A 770 1.34 27.05 -13.28
CA TYR A 770 0.43 26.74 -12.17
C TYR A 770 -1.03 26.61 -12.60
N LYS A 771 -1.79 25.87 -11.81
CA LYS A 771 -3.25 25.93 -11.75
C LYS A 771 -3.69 26.58 -10.45
N PHE A 772 -4.85 27.23 -10.44
CA PHE A 772 -5.47 27.81 -9.26
C PHE A 772 -6.88 27.22 -9.11
N ASP A 773 -7.25 26.85 -7.89
CA ASP A 773 -8.56 26.24 -7.62
C ASP A 773 -9.68 27.28 -7.52
N SER A 774 -9.31 28.56 -7.42
CA SER A 774 -10.26 29.66 -7.31
C SER A 774 -9.72 30.95 -7.89
N LYS A 775 -10.64 31.90 -8.17
CA LYS A 775 -10.27 33.28 -8.52
C LYS A 775 -9.48 33.95 -7.39
N THR A 776 -9.81 33.68 -6.13
CA THR A 776 -9.12 34.26 -4.96
C THR A 776 -7.64 33.84 -4.95
N GLU A 777 -7.33 32.58 -5.19
CA GLU A 777 -5.95 32.09 -5.24
C GLU A 777 -5.19 32.71 -6.43
N LYS A 778 -5.83 32.77 -7.60
CA LYS A 778 -5.23 33.44 -8.78
C LYS A 778 -4.92 34.89 -8.48
N ASP A 779 -5.87 35.62 -7.91
CA ASP A 779 -5.69 37.06 -7.58
C ASP A 779 -4.60 37.24 -6.49
N PHE A 780 -4.51 36.31 -5.53
CA PHE A 780 -3.44 36.32 -4.54
C PHE A 780 -2.07 36.06 -5.19
N GLY A 781 -1.97 35.14 -6.16
CA GLY A 781 -0.76 34.92 -6.94
C GLY A 781 -0.31 36.22 -7.68
N ILE A 782 -1.22 36.99 -8.22
CA ILE A 782 -0.92 38.29 -8.82
C ILE A 782 -0.37 39.28 -7.77
N ILE A 783 -0.95 39.31 -6.57
CA ILE A 783 -0.47 40.17 -5.47
C ILE A 783 0.97 39.77 -5.10
N LEU A 784 1.27 38.48 -4.96
CA LEU A 784 2.61 38.01 -4.64
C LEU A 784 3.66 38.37 -5.70
N GLU A 785 3.28 38.33 -6.99
CA GLU A 785 4.17 38.76 -8.08
C GLU A 785 4.46 40.26 -8.05
N GLN A 786 3.52 41.10 -7.60
CA GLN A 786 3.64 42.55 -7.55
C GLN A 786 4.28 43.09 -6.29
N ASP A 787 4.18 42.35 -5.16
CA ASP A 787 4.64 42.78 -3.85
C ASP A 787 6.18 42.78 -3.75
N VAL A 788 6.78 43.92 -3.51
CA VAL A 788 8.26 44.11 -3.48
C VAL A 788 8.90 43.36 -2.30
N THR A 789 8.17 43.04 -1.25
CA THR A 789 8.69 42.31 -0.09
C THR A 789 8.78 40.80 -0.31
N VAL A 790 8.04 40.30 -1.31
CA VAL A 790 8.05 38.88 -1.67
C VAL A 790 9.26 38.61 -2.54
N GLN A 791 10.14 37.73 -2.08
CA GLN A 791 11.29 37.23 -2.82
C GLN A 791 10.91 36.09 -3.74
N LYS A 792 10.27 35.05 -3.19
CA LYS A 792 9.85 33.86 -3.89
C LYS A 792 8.52 33.35 -3.33
N TRP A 793 7.79 32.59 -4.14
CA TRP A 793 6.61 31.88 -3.68
C TRP A 793 6.44 30.54 -4.41
N LEU A 794 5.80 29.61 -3.72
CA LEU A 794 5.47 28.28 -4.20
C LEU A 794 4.00 28.02 -3.93
N ARG A 795 3.27 27.51 -4.91
CA ARG A 795 2.04 26.79 -4.72
C ARG A 795 2.39 25.30 -4.78
N PRO A 796 2.34 24.57 -3.66
CA PRO A 796 2.72 23.16 -3.66
C PRO A 796 1.87 22.37 -4.64
N ALA A 797 2.50 21.48 -5.37
CA ALA A 797 1.79 20.48 -6.14
C ALA A 797 1.34 19.33 -5.22
N HIS A 798 0.33 18.60 -5.66
CA HIS A 798 -0.17 17.46 -4.91
C HIS A 798 0.95 16.49 -4.50
N ASN A 799 1.00 16.14 -3.22
CA ASN A 799 2.06 15.35 -2.58
C ASN A 799 3.48 16.00 -2.53
N GLN A 800 3.63 17.24 -2.95
CA GLN A 800 4.92 17.94 -2.86
C GLN A 800 5.22 18.43 -1.45
N PHE A 801 4.18 18.86 -0.72
CA PHE A 801 4.30 19.36 0.64
C PHE A 801 3.05 18.99 1.46
N ASN A 802 3.13 17.92 2.23
CA ASN A 802 2.01 17.37 2.99
C ASN A 802 2.20 17.53 4.50
N ILE A 803 1.18 18.05 5.16
CA ILE A 803 1.06 18.07 6.62
C ILE A 803 -0.04 17.09 7.01
N LEU A 804 0.24 16.18 7.94
CA LEU A 804 -0.74 15.24 8.44
C LEU A 804 -1.58 15.89 9.56
N TRP A 805 -2.91 15.74 9.50
CA TRP A 805 -3.83 16.28 10.47
C TRP A 805 -4.96 15.30 10.83
N GLY A 806 -5.61 15.53 11.96
CA GLY A 806 -6.70 14.67 12.43
C GLY A 806 -6.28 13.26 12.87
N ARG A 807 -7.25 12.49 13.38
CA ARG A 807 -7.03 11.10 13.82
C ARG A 807 -6.88 10.11 12.66
N ALA A 808 -7.45 10.44 11.51
CA ALA A 808 -7.44 9.59 10.31
C ALA A 808 -6.21 9.79 9.41
N ARG A 809 -5.21 10.57 9.83
CA ARG A 809 -4.01 10.92 9.03
C ARG A 809 -4.37 11.58 7.69
N ASN A 810 -5.35 12.44 7.67
CA ASN A 810 -5.66 13.23 6.50
C ASN A 810 -4.46 14.08 6.10
N GLN A 811 -4.26 14.26 4.80
CA GLN A 811 -3.20 15.12 4.28
C GLN A 811 -3.75 16.52 4.07
N TYR A 812 -2.95 17.52 4.43
CA TYR A 812 -3.20 18.92 4.20
C TYR A 812 -2.06 19.53 3.40
N GLU A 813 -2.37 20.19 2.32
CA GLU A 813 -1.45 20.93 1.49
C GLU A 813 -1.80 22.41 1.60
N PRO A 814 -0.86 23.29 2.02
CA PRO A 814 -1.13 24.73 2.09
C PRO A 814 -1.27 25.31 0.69
N ASP A 815 -2.11 26.35 0.54
CA ASP A 815 -2.32 26.98 -0.76
C ASP A 815 -1.05 27.65 -1.28
N PHE A 816 -0.27 28.32 -0.42
CA PHE A 816 0.96 28.99 -0.79
C PHE A 816 2.04 28.91 0.30
N ILE A 817 3.30 28.85 -0.14
CA ILE A 817 4.47 29.14 0.69
C ILE A 817 5.13 30.39 0.13
N VAL A 818 5.30 31.42 0.96
CA VAL A 818 5.79 32.72 0.55
C VAL A 818 7.05 33.08 1.32
N GLU A 819 8.14 33.35 0.61
CA GLU A 819 9.41 33.76 1.21
C GLU A 819 9.64 35.27 1.08
N THR A 820 9.90 35.91 2.20
CA THR A 820 10.35 37.30 2.30
C THR A 820 11.82 37.36 2.77
N GLU A 821 12.34 38.53 3.00
CA GLU A 821 13.70 38.67 3.53
C GLU A 821 13.86 38.02 4.91
N ASP A 822 12.89 38.18 5.80
CA ASP A 822 12.99 37.80 7.21
C ASP A 822 12.27 36.48 7.55
N ALA A 823 11.27 36.07 6.78
CA ALA A 823 10.39 34.98 7.14
C ALA A 823 9.87 34.18 5.93
N ILE A 824 9.40 32.96 6.23
CA ILE A 824 8.63 32.12 5.31
C ILE A 824 7.21 31.98 5.87
N TYR A 825 6.23 32.30 5.04
CA TYR A 825 4.83 32.26 5.41
C TYR A 825 4.14 31.08 4.72
N MET A 826 3.48 30.25 5.50
CA MET A 826 2.52 29.25 5.04
C MET A 826 1.15 29.92 4.98
N VAL A 827 0.59 30.06 3.82
CA VAL A 827 -0.62 30.83 3.58
C VAL A 827 -1.74 29.93 3.11
N GLU A 828 -2.91 30.12 3.72
CA GLU A 828 -4.17 29.50 3.34
C GLU A 828 -5.21 30.55 3.00
N THR A 829 -5.92 30.41 1.89
CA THR A 829 -7.02 31.28 1.48
C THR A 829 -8.35 30.57 1.69
N LYS A 830 -9.26 31.16 2.47
CA LYS A 830 -10.55 30.51 2.78
C LYS A 830 -11.74 31.48 2.66
N ALA A 831 -12.89 30.89 2.36
CA ALA A 831 -14.13 31.63 2.46
C ALA A 831 -14.39 31.98 3.93
N GLU A 832 -14.81 33.21 4.19
CA GLU A 832 -14.95 33.75 5.57
C GLU A 832 -15.89 32.89 6.44
N ARG A 833 -16.93 32.31 5.83
CA ARG A 833 -17.88 31.39 6.50
C ARG A 833 -17.28 30.05 6.92
N ASP A 834 -16.20 29.61 6.25
CA ASP A 834 -15.63 28.27 6.43
C ASP A 834 -14.46 28.31 7.42
N ILE A 835 -13.95 29.49 7.79
CA ILE A 835 -12.78 29.65 8.67
C ILE A 835 -13.01 29.01 10.05
N GLU A 836 -14.22 29.14 10.61
CA GLU A 836 -14.56 28.64 11.94
C GLU A 836 -15.01 27.16 11.95
N THR A 837 -14.97 26.47 10.82
CA THR A 837 -15.32 25.04 10.78
C THR A 837 -14.26 24.18 11.49
N ASP A 838 -14.69 23.10 12.12
CA ASP A 838 -13.80 22.17 12.86
C ASP A 838 -12.65 21.69 11.97
N GLU A 839 -12.92 21.36 10.72
CA GLU A 839 -11.92 20.90 9.74
C GLU A 839 -10.83 21.96 9.51
N VAL A 840 -11.23 23.23 9.26
CA VAL A 840 -10.26 24.31 9.03
C VAL A 840 -9.46 24.61 10.30
N GLN A 841 -10.06 24.52 11.48
CA GLN A 841 -9.37 24.72 12.74
C GLN A 841 -8.37 23.56 13.05
N GLU A 842 -8.70 22.33 12.72
CA GLU A 842 -7.75 21.21 12.83
C GLU A 842 -6.57 21.35 11.86
N LYS A 843 -6.80 21.73 10.59
CA LYS A 843 -5.76 22.03 9.60
C LYS A 843 -4.86 23.18 10.07
N LYS A 844 -5.45 24.25 10.56
CA LYS A 844 -4.73 25.39 11.16
C LYS A 844 -3.84 24.95 12.32
N SER A 845 -4.37 24.13 13.22
CA SER A 845 -3.61 23.61 14.37
C SER A 845 -2.41 22.77 13.91
N ALA A 846 -2.58 21.92 12.90
CA ALA A 846 -1.50 21.13 12.30
C ALA A 846 -0.45 22.01 11.61
N ALA A 847 -0.89 23.05 10.89
CA ALA A 847 0.02 24.00 10.22
C ALA A 847 0.84 24.84 11.23
N ILE A 848 0.21 25.31 12.32
CA ILE A 848 0.92 26.02 13.39
C ILE A 848 1.96 25.11 14.02
N LYS A 849 1.61 23.87 14.30
CA LYS A 849 2.52 22.87 14.87
C LYS A 849 3.69 22.58 13.92
N TYR A 850 3.42 22.48 12.62
CA TYR A 850 4.49 22.38 11.62
C TYR A 850 5.46 23.58 11.71
N CYS A 851 4.91 24.81 11.75
CA CYS A 851 5.73 26.02 11.88
C CYS A 851 6.57 26.05 13.17
N GLU A 852 6.05 25.55 14.28
CA GLU A 852 6.81 25.44 15.54
C GLU A 852 8.02 24.51 15.39
N TYR A 853 7.84 23.34 14.78
CA TYR A 853 8.95 22.40 14.52
C TYR A 853 9.94 22.95 13.48
N ALA A 854 9.43 23.61 12.43
CA ALA A 854 10.28 24.28 11.45
C ALA A 854 11.13 25.38 12.12
N ASN A 855 10.55 26.17 13.02
CA ASN A 855 11.27 27.20 13.77
C ASN A 855 12.30 26.61 14.74
N LYS A 856 12.02 25.47 15.36
CA LYS A 856 13.01 24.78 16.18
C LYS A 856 14.19 24.35 15.34
N TYR A 857 13.95 23.76 14.17
CA TYR A 857 14.99 23.34 13.23
C TYR A 857 15.79 24.53 12.69
N THR A 858 15.11 25.60 12.21
CA THR A 858 15.78 26.77 11.64
C THR A 858 16.58 27.57 12.67
N LYS A 859 16.17 27.55 13.95
CA LYS A 859 16.94 28.14 15.04
C LYS A 859 18.29 27.45 15.26
N GLU A 860 18.33 26.13 15.06
CA GLU A 860 19.58 25.35 15.21
C GLU A 860 20.44 25.43 13.94
N SER A 861 19.83 25.50 12.76
CA SER A 861 20.49 25.49 11.46
C SER A 861 20.72 26.89 10.87
N GLY A 862 20.11 27.96 11.41
CA GLY A 862 20.26 29.35 10.95
C GLY A 862 19.33 29.73 9.78
N GLY A 863 18.15 29.13 9.69
CA GLY A 863 17.14 29.42 8.66
C GLY A 863 16.21 30.61 9.00
N LYS A 864 15.25 30.89 8.08
CA LYS A 864 14.23 31.91 8.26
C LYS A 864 13.11 31.40 9.20
N VAL A 865 12.41 32.33 9.82
CA VAL A 865 11.29 32.01 10.73
C VAL A 865 10.06 31.64 9.91
N TRP A 866 9.38 30.55 10.32
CA TRP A 866 8.14 30.08 9.72
C TRP A 866 6.93 30.62 10.48
N LYS A 867 5.90 31.08 9.72
CA LYS A 867 4.64 31.58 10.25
C LYS A 867 3.48 31.07 9.42
N TYR A 868 2.36 30.75 10.08
CA TYR A 868 1.10 30.38 9.40
C TYR A 868 0.15 31.57 9.34
N VAL A 869 -0.50 31.72 8.18
CA VAL A 869 -1.46 32.81 7.91
C VAL A 869 -2.69 32.25 7.20
N ILE A 870 -3.88 32.55 7.72
CA ILE A 870 -5.15 32.30 7.02
C ILE A 870 -5.74 33.62 6.53
N ILE A 871 -6.05 33.70 5.23
CA ILE A 871 -6.53 34.92 4.58
C ILE A 871 -7.97 34.70 4.12
N PRO A 872 -8.94 35.48 4.70
CA PRO A 872 -10.32 35.50 4.19
C PRO A 872 -10.34 35.97 2.74
N HIS A 873 -11.11 35.29 1.88
CA HIS A 873 -11.25 35.64 0.46
C HIS A 873 -11.71 37.12 0.24
N THR A 874 -12.51 37.67 1.14
CA THR A 874 -12.98 39.06 1.08
C THR A 874 -11.87 40.11 1.21
N LYS A 875 -10.73 39.73 1.79
CA LYS A 875 -9.54 40.59 1.97
C LYS A 875 -8.60 40.57 0.77
N VAL A 876 -8.67 39.56 -0.10
CA VAL A 876 -7.80 39.46 -1.30
C VAL A 876 -8.27 40.48 -2.33
N LYS A 877 -7.57 41.62 -2.36
CA LYS A 877 -7.83 42.74 -3.28
C LYS A 877 -6.50 43.33 -3.74
N PHE A 878 -6.39 43.75 -5.01
CA PHE A 878 -5.14 44.23 -5.63
C PHE A 878 -4.53 45.51 -4.99
N ASN A 879 -5.28 46.20 -4.16
CA ASN A 879 -4.75 47.34 -3.39
C ASN A 879 -4.13 46.96 -2.03
N ASN A 880 -4.17 45.67 -1.69
CA ASN A 880 -3.56 45.16 -0.49
C ASN A 880 -2.25 44.44 -0.84
N ASP A 881 -1.26 44.56 0.02
CA ASP A 881 0.04 43.91 -0.05
C ASP A 881 0.17 42.80 1.02
N LEU A 882 1.25 42.03 1.00
CA LEU A 882 1.49 40.99 1.99
C LEU A 882 1.49 41.57 3.40
N SER A 883 2.03 42.78 3.60
CA SER A 883 2.08 43.41 4.92
C SER A 883 0.69 43.69 5.50
N TYR A 884 -0.29 43.92 4.66
CA TYR A 884 -1.69 44.10 5.11
C TYR A 884 -2.25 42.81 5.69
N PHE A 885 -1.97 41.66 5.09
CA PHE A 885 -2.48 40.37 5.53
C PHE A 885 -1.77 39.89 6.80
N LEU A 886 -0.55 40.36 7.05
CA LEU A 886 0.25 40.01 8.22
C LEU A 886 -0.04 40.87 9.46
N ARG A 887 -0.89 41.87 9.36
CA ARG A 887 -1.27 42.74 10.50
C ARG A 887 -2.04 41.94 11.55
N GLY A 888 -1.43 41.73 12.68
CA GLY A 888 -2.04 41.00 13.81
C GLY A 888 -1.49 39.60 14.06
N LEU A 889 -0.39 39.23 13.38
CA LEU A 889 0.38 38.00 13.62
C LEU A 889 1.48 38.24 14.66
#